data_6c47de9866cd4fdcd1c80fe3ff6c0526
#
_entry.id   6c47de9866cd4fdcd1c80fe3ff6c0526
#
_cell.length_a   1.000
_cell.length_b   1.000
_cell.length_c   1.000
_cell.angle_alpha   90.00
_cell.angle_beta   90.00
_cell.angle_gamma   90.00
#
_symmetry.space_group_name_H-M   'P 1'
#
loop_
_entity.id
_entity.type
_entity.pdbx_description
1 polymer ?
#
loop_
_entity_poly.entity_id
_entity_poly.type
_entity_poly.pdbx_seq_one_letter_code
_entity_poly.pdbx_strand_id
1 'polypeptide(L)'
;MNRTVFSLAVLLSVVFVMSAPAIAAGKDIVIADFEGKTYPDGWKVEGKAFGKAPAKGSLGGQMRVSGFEGKGLVNSFLGGDEPKGKLTSTEFTIERDYIKFLIGGGGHKGKTCMNLLIDGKVVLSATGGNKAAGGSEFLNWENWDVKKYKGKKATLQIVDDASGGWGHVNVDQISQSNTQAKKKKAPAPTRGRGAPPAPGKTTEIKITGKYILFPVANKGGKRGRMKIMVGDQLVHHLNCDFPTSKDSISWWSYLDMEEYKGKTATITAQATPEICKMFESSDKIRNLMPLYDEALRPQFHMSQKRGWNNDPNGMFFHEGKYYFFWQCNPGGRGWSNMYWGYATSPDMIHWTEHDRALRSYGGKVKNRHPKMADGRCFSGSGNVDKNNSGGWQKGDAKTLVLAFTDNIGRGESIAYSTDTGKTWKYYEQNPIITHRGRDPKLMWYEPGKHWVIAVYDEDKDKKIGRNIALYASKDLKKWELTGKIPGYFECAEIFELPVDGDKTKTKWVIFAADARYAVGTFDGKKFTPEHEGKHRVHYGAYYASQCFSNSPDGRVVQIGWARINIPDMPFNQTFTVPTNLTLHTTKGGTRMFVTPIKELEKLRVPGAKGAENKTLADGKCITIDAKGKQLYDIVVTVKKGTAKKAVLKYGAGVTTYDFAAQKVDEMPVEVKDGTVTFRVLVDRPIVEVIAAGGAGFKTSGRRDPGKPLGTISLTAEGGDMKVVSFKAHEMKSTWKKK
;
A
#
# COMPACT_ATOMS: atom_id res chain seq x y z
N MET A 1 -1.26 68.56 56.02
CA MET A 1 -1.78 69.94 55.68
C MET A 1 -1.09 70.31 54.35
N ASN A 2 -1.88 70.82 53.46
CA ASN A 2 -1.59 71.40 52.14
C ASN A 2 -1.12 70.49 51.01
N ARG A 3 -2.08 70.17 50.16
CA ARG A 3 -1.96 69.72 48.79
C ARG A 3 -1.70 70.94 47.88
N THR A 4 -0.69 70.85 47.02
CA THR A 4 -0.52 71.76 45.88
C THR A 4 -0.68 70.93 44.58
N VAL A 5 -1.68 71.35 43.79
CA VAL A 5 -2.03 70.79 42.51
C VAL A 5 -1.20 71.49 41.46
N PHE A 6 -0.44 70.78 40.63
CA PHE A 6 0.14 71.35 39.43
C PHE A 6 -0.66 70.87 38.19
N SER A 7 -1.27 71.82 37.50
CA SER A 7 -1.91 71.60 36.21
C SER A 7 -0.88 71.69 35.11
N LEU A 8 -0.79 70.59 34.30
CA LEU A 8 0.00 70.54 33.09
C LEU A 8 -0.92 70.73 31.89
N ALA A 9 -0.74 71.83 31.18
CA ALA A 9 -1.43 72.12 29.93
C ALA A 9 -0.74 71.36 28.80
N VAL A 10 -1.50 70.43 28.13
CA VAL A 10 -1.04 69.73 26.94
C VAL A 10 -1.49 70.52 25.71
N LEU A 11 -0.54 71.05 24.96
CA LEU A 11 -0.77 71.60 23.62
C LEU A 11 -0.98 70.47 22.63
N LEU A 12 -2.18 70.38 22.05
CA LEU A 12 -2.53 69.45 20.95
C LEU A 12 -2.14 70.14 19.63
N SER A 13 -1.03 69.69 19.03
CA SER A 13 -0.69 70.05 17.65
C SER A 13 -1.44 69.06 16.70
N VAL A 14 -2.45 69.58 16.01
CA VAL A 14 -3.15 68.87 14.96
C VAL A 14 -2.27 68.86 13.71
N VAL A 15 -1.66 67.70 13.38
CA VAL A 15 -1.00 67.46 12.08
C VAL A 15 -2.10 67.07 11.08
N PHE A 16 -2.40 67.94 10.14
CA PHE A 16 -3.20 67.61 8.96
C PHE A 16 -2.37 66.71 8.04
N VAL A 17 -2.58 65.41 8.07
CA VAL A 17 -2.10 64.48 7.05
C VAL A 17 -3.03 64.63 5.84
N MET A 18 -2.62 65.32 4.81
CA MET A 18 -3.29 65.25 3.51
C MET A 18 -3.19 63.84 2.99
N SER A 19 -4.26 63.07 3.06
CA SER A 19 -4.39 61.80 2.32
C SER A 19 -4.45 62.11 0.83
N ALA A 20 -3.44 61.70 0.06
CA ALA A 20 -3.51 61.69 -1.39
C ALA A 20 -4.75 60.86 -1.82
N PRO A 21 -5.50 61.28 -2.87
CA PRO A 21 -6.64 60.54 -3.34
C PRO A 21 -6.20 59.15 -3.78
N ALA A 22 -6.79 58.11 -3.22
CA ALA A 22 -6.62 56.75 -3.69
C ALA A 22 -7.08 56.72 -5.16
N ILE A 23 -6.16 56.55 -6.09
CA ILE A 23 -6.48 56.28 -7.50
C ILE A 23 -7.36 55.04 -7.49
N ALA A 24 -8.59 55.15 -7.95
CA ALA A 24 -9.53 54.06 -8.05
C ALA A 24 -8.86 52.92 -8.84
N ALA A 25 -8.59 51.78 -8.18
CA ALA A 25 -7.98 50.62 -8.82
C ALA A 25 -8.92 50.22 -9.97
N GLY A 26 -8.44 50.35 -11.21
CA GLY A 26 -9.22 49.99 -12.39
C GLY A 26 -9.68 48.52 -12.27
N LYS A 27 -10.87 48.22 -12.76
CA LYS A 27 -11.45 46.85 -12.72
C LYS A 27 -10.49 45.85 -13.32
N ASP A 28 -10.40 44.66 -12.72
CA ASP A 28 -9.58 43.54 -13.24
C ASP A 28 -10.01 43.15 -14.65
N ILE A 29 -9.05 42.76 -15.48
CA ILE A 29 -9.28 42.26 -16.83
C ILE A 29 -9.13 40.73 -16.77
N VAL A 30 -10.24 39.98 -16.94
CA VAL A 30 -10.23 38.54 -16.96
C VAL A 30 -9.62 38.06 -18.27
N ILE A 31 -8.57 37.22 -18.18
CA ILE A 31 -7.97 36.53 -19.32
C ILE A 31 -8.68 35.19 -19.54
N ALA A 32 -8.93 34.42 -18.46
CA ALA A 32 -9.67 33.18 -18.50
C ALA A 32 -10.21 32.79 -17.11
N ASP A 33 -11.49 32.46 -17.03
CA ASP A 33 -12.16 31.94 -15.81
C ASP A 33 -12.53 30.46 -15.91
N PHE A 34 -12.40 29.87 -17.09
CA PHE A 34 -12.66 28.46 -17.41
C PHE A 34 -14.09 27.96 -17.10
N GLU A 35 -15.07 28.85 -16.99
CA GLU A 35 -16.48 28.48 -16.71
C GLU A 35 -17.25 27.97 -17.91
N GLY A 36 -16.69 28.11 -19.12
CA GLY A 36 -17.29 27.69 -20.39
C GLY A 36 -17.44 26.16 -20.55
N LYS A 37 -18.15 25.79 -21.63
CA LYS A 37 -18.24 24.39 -22.08
C LYS A 37 -17.02 23.93 -22.88
N THR A 38 -16.22 24.87 -23.35
CA THR A 38 -14.96 24.72 -24.08
C THR A 38 -13.91 25.58 -23.43
N TYR A 39 -12.63 25.37 -23.76
CA TYR A 39 -11.60 26.38 -23.46
C TYR A 39 -11.92 27.69 -24.19
N PRO A 40 -11.43 28.84 -23.72
CA PRO A 40 -11.68 30.13 -24.38
C PRO A 40 -11.29 30.09 -25.86
N ASP A 41 -12.00 30.86 -26.69
CA ASP A 41 -11.77 30.87 -28.13
C ASP A 41 -10.33 31.19 -28.51
N GLY A 42 -9.81 30.44 -29.45
CA GLY A 42 -8.43 30.54 -29.92
C GLY A 42 -7.36 29.89 -29.05
N TRP A 43 -7.70 29.36 -27.86
CA TRP A 43 -6.76 28.58 -27.07
C TRP A 43 -6.46 27.23 -27.75
N LYS A 44 -5.18 26.84 -27.78
CA LYS A 44 -4.71 25.63 -28.46
C LYS A 44 -4.36 24.56 -27.44
N VAL A 45 -4.94 23.36 -27.61
CA VAL A 45 -4.64 22.16 -26.81
C VAL A 45 -3.71 21.25 -27.61
N GLU A 46 -2.59 20.87 -27.03
CA GLU A 46 -1.65 19.90 -27.57
C GLU A 46 -1.50 18.71 -26.60
N GLY A 47 -1.37 17.49 -27.11
CA GLY A 47 -1.22 16.28 -26.30
C GLY A 47 -2.54 15.77 -25.72
N LYS A 48 -2.46 14.99 -24.62
CA LYS A 48 -3.61 14.25 -24.07
C LYS A 48 -4.00 14.65 -22.64
N ALA A 49 -3.20 15.47 -21.94
CA ALA A 49 -3.39 15.75 -20.53
C ALA A 49 -4.60 16.64 -20.23
N PHE A 50 -4.95 17.60 -21.12
CA PHE A 50 -5.95 18.63 -20.82
C PHE A 50 -7.38 18.32 -21.32
N GLY A 51 -7.55 17.33 -22.19
CA GLY A 51 -8.86 17.04 -22.79
C GLY A 51 -9.35 18.17 -23.73
N LYS A 52 -10.66 18.17 -24.05
CA LYS A 52 -11.27 19.13 -24.98
C LYS A 52 -11.94 20.34 -24.31
N ALA A 53 -12.04 20.35 -22.98
CA ALA A 53 -12.78 21.36 -22.23
C ALA A 53 -12.26 21.46 -20.79
N PRO A 54 -12.57 22.59 -20.07
CA PRO A 54 -12.28 22.71 -18.64
C PRO A 54 -12.94 21.60 -17.83
N ALA A 55 -12.22 21.09 -16.83
CA ALA A 55 -12.74 20.10 -15.90
C ALA A 55 -13.72 20.74 -14.92
N LYS A 56 -14.70 19.99 -14.43
CA LYS A 56 -15.67 20.44 -13.41
C LYS A 56 -15.27 19.97 -12.01
N GLY A 57 -13.99 20.20 -11.66
CA GLY A 57 -13.39 19.79 -10.38
C GLY A 57 -12.43 18.62 -10.52
N SER A 58 -12.48 17.66 -9.58
CA SER A 58 -11.60 16.48 -9.57
C SER A 58 -11.94 15.52 -10.69
N LEU A 59 -10.92 14.95 -11.30
CA LEU A 59 -11.05 13.89 -12.31
C LEU A 59 -11.00 12.50 -11.66
N GLY A 60 -11.30 11.44 -12.42
CA GLY A 60 -11.33 10.06 -11.92
C GLY A 60 -9.98 9.64 -11.33
N GLY A 61 -9.98 9.17 -10.08
CA GLY A 61 -8.76 8.74 -9.38
C GLY A 61 -7.94 9.87 -8.72
N GLN A 62 -8.27 11.14 -8.98
CA GLN A 62 -7.60 12.30 -8.39
C GLN A 62 -8.08 12.58 -6.97
N MET A 63 -7.20 13.09 -6.11
CA MET A 63 -7.61 13.68 -4.84
C MET A 63 -8.55 14.87 -5.06
N ARG A 64 -9.30 15.26 -4.02
CA ARG A 64 -10.24 16.36 -4.13
C ARG A 64 -9.54 17.68 -4.47
N VAL A 65 -9.79 18.18 -5.67
CA VAL A 65 -9.38 19.51 -6.09
C VAL A 65 -10.25 20.56 -5.40
N SER A 66 -9.64 21.61 -4.87
CA SER A 66 -10.33 22.68 -4.12
C SER A 66 -9.56 24.00 -4.21
N GLY A 67 -10.20 25.09 -3.84
CA GLY A 67 -9.60 26.43 -3.86
C GLY A 67 -9.76 27.16 -5.21
N PHE A 68 -10.25 26.50 -6.27
CA PHE A 68 -10.67 27.14 -7.51
C PHE A 68 -11.99 27.92 -7.33
N GLU A 69 -12.32 28.81 -8.22
CA GLU A 69 -13.54 29.63 -8.18
C GLU A 69 -14.55 29.13 -9.24
N GLY A 70 -15.84 29.34 -9.01
CA GLY A 70 -16.88 28.86 -9.91
C GLY A 70 -17.01 27.33 -9.99
N LYS A 71 -17.15 26.79 -11.21
CA LYS A 71 -17.41 25.36 -11.50
C LYS A 71 -16.38 24.70 -12.42
N GLY A 72 -15.59 25.50 -13.12
CA GLY A 72 -14.62 25.06 -14.12
C GLY A 72 -13.18 25.36 -13.73
N LEU A 73 -12.23 24.60 -14.22
CA LEU A 73 -10.79 24.84 -14.10
C LEU A 73 -10.01 24.07 -15.16
N VAL A 74 -8.78 24.49 -15.44
CA VAL A 74 -7.82 23.65 -16.14
C VAL A 74 -7.31 22.57 -15.19
N ASN A 75 -7.41 21.30 -15.59
CA ASN A 75 -6.94 20.16 -14.80
C ASN A 75 -6.33 19.12 -15.74
N SER A 76 -5.02 18.94 -15.68
CA SER A 76 -4.30 18.04 -16.58
C SER A 76 -4.21 16.59 -16.07
N PHE A 77 -4.90 16.22 -15.00
CA PHE A 77 -4.96 14.84 -14.49
C PHE A 77 -5.85 13.90 -15.31
N LEU A 78 -6.12 14.20 -16.57
CA LEU A 78 -6.98 13.38 -17.44
C LEU A 78 -6.28 12.07 -17.82
N GLY A 79 -6.66 10.98 -17.14
CA GLY A 79 -6.00 9.68 -17.29
C GLY A 79 -4.87 9.42 -16.28
N GLY A 80 -4.74 10.26 -15.24
CA GLY A 80 -3.73 10.14 -14.19
C GLY A 80 -2.52 11.07 -14.39
N ASP A 81 -1.40 10.74 -13.78
CA ASP A 81 -0.13 11.49 -13.84
C ASP A 81 0.76 11.14 -15.07
N GLU A 82 0.31 10.30 -15.97
CA GLU A 82 1.11 9.84 -17.12
C GLU A 82 0.92 10.65 -18.42
N PRO A 83 -0.30 11.14 -18.75
CA PRO A 83 -0.53 11.89 -19.99
C PRO A 83 0.19 13.25 -19.94
N LYS A 84 0.71 13.67 -21.10
CA LYS A 84 1.39 14.95 -21.28
C LYS A 84 0.64 15.85 -22.25
N GLY A 85 0.87 17.17 -22.12
CA GLY A 85 0.26 18.14 -23.03
C GLY A 85 0.60 19.59 -22.70
N LYS A 86 0.06 20.48 -23.53
CA LYS A 86 0.15 21.93 -23.38
C LYS A 86 -1.20 22.58 -23.72
N LEU A 87 -1.50 23.66 -23.02
CA LEU A 87 -2.63 24.52 -23.32
C LEU A 87 -2.11 25.95 -23.46
N THR A 88 -2.22 26.54 -24.64
CA THR A 88 -1.66 27.85 -24.97
C THR A 88 -2.75 28.84 -25.29
N SER A 89 -2.71 30.02 -24.65
CA SER A 89 -3.68 31.11 -24.84
C SER A 89 -3.53 31.82 -26.20
N THR A 90 -4.56 32.57 -26.59
CA THR A 90 -4.39 33.66 -27.56
C THR A 90 -3.46 34.73 -27.00
N GLU A 91 -2.89 35.54 -27.90
CA GLU A 91 -2.08 36.70 -27.56
C GLU A 91 -2.94 37.80 -26.92
N PHE A 92 -2.46 38.43 -25.85
CA PHE A 92 -3.08 39.57 -25.17
C PHE A 92 -2.03 40.64 -24.84
N THR A 93 -2.49 41.87 -24.65
CA THR A 93 -1.62 43.00 -24.24
C THR A 93 -1.60 43.06 -22.71
N ILE A 94 -0.43 43.26 -22.11
CA ILE A 94 -0.27 43.48 -20.66
C ILE A 94 -0.64 44.93 -20.33
N GLU A 95 -1.78 45.12 -19.67
CA GLU A 95 -2.36 46.45 -19.36
C GLU A 95 -2.30 46.80 -17.88
N ARG A 96 -2.12 45.82 -16.98
CA ARG A 96 -2.11 45.98 -15.53
C ARG A 96 -0.75 45.64 -14.94
N ASP A 97 -0.57 45.97 -13.66
CA ASP A 97 0.70 45.79 -12.94
C ASP A 97 0.99 44.33 -12.58
N TYR A 98 -0.07 43.51 -12.43
CA TYR A 98 0.04 42.10 -12.04
C TYR A 98 -0.81 41.21 -12.94
N ILE A 99 -0.33 39.97 -13.13
CA ILE A 99 -1.17 38.83 -13.54
C ILE A 99 -1.33 37.94 -12.32
N LYS A 100 -2.58 37.77 -11.87
CA LYS A 100 -2.95 36.90 -10.74
C LYS A 100 -3.75 35.72 -11.23
N PHE A 101 -3.53 34.55 -10.61
CA PHE A 101 -4.18 33.30 -10.98
C PHE A 101 -4.14 32.31 -9.83
N LEU A 102 -5.02 31.32 -9.85
CA LEU A 102 -5.04 30.18 -8.95
C LEU A 102 -4.24 29.04 -9.57
N ILE A 103 -3.32 28.43 -8.81
CA ILE A 103 -2.50 27.30 -9.26
C ILE A 103 -2.34 26.26 -8.17
N GLY A 104 -2.39 24.97 -8.56
CA GLY A 104 -2.21 23.78 -7.71
C GLY A 104 -1.58 22.63 -8.47
N GLY A 105 -1.57 21.42 -7.86
CA GLY A 105 -0.95 20.25 -8.48
C GLY A 105 0.56 20.15 -8.25
N GLY A 106 1.30 19.62 -9.20
CA GLY A 106 2.72 19.31 -9.11
C GLY A 106 3.64 20.51 -9.08
N GLY A 107 4.76 20.40 -8.34
CA GLY A 107 5.81 21.42 -8.20
C GLY A 107 7.06 21.17 -9.06
N HIS A 108 6.90 20.51 -10.20
CA HIS A 108 8.01 20.19 -11.11
C HIS A 108 8.29 21.38 -12.04
N LYS A 109 9.31 22.19 -11.69
CA LYS A 109 9.69 23.40 -12.45
C LYS A 109 9.90 23.08 -13.94
N GLY A 110 9.27 23.87 -14.81
CA GLY A 110 9.35 23.73 -16.27
C GLY A 110 8.58 22.53 -16.85
N LYS A 111 7.98 21.68 -16.00
CA LYS A 111 7.24 20.47 -16.42
C LYS A 111 5.78 20.49 -16.04
N THR A 112 5.41 20.85 -14.79
CA THR A 112 4.03 21.08 -14.37
C THR A 112 3.90 22.55 -13.96
N CYS A 113 3.61 23.43 -14.91
CA CYS A 113 3.69 24.86 -14.69
C CYS A 113 2.76 25.66 -15.61
N MET A 114 2.55 26.92 -15.23
CA MET A 114 2.07 27.96 -16.13
C MET A 114 3.24 28.92 -16.43
N ASN A 115 3.40 29.30 -17.69
CA ASN A 115 4.43 30.18 -18.19
C ASN A 115 3.79 31.44 -18.81
N LEU A 116 4.42 32.60 -18.63
CA LEU A 116 4.16 33.82 -19.41
C LEU A 116 5.25 33.95 -20.46
N LEU A 117 4.84 34.08 -21.73
CA LEU A 117 5.74 34.21 -22.86
C LEU A 117 5.61 35.61 -23.46
N ILE A 118 6.74 36.24 -23.76
CA ILE A 118 6.84 37.48 -24.54
C ILE A 118 7.85 37.20 -25.67
N ASP A 119 7.48 37.56 -26.90
CA ASP A 119 8.28 37.27 -28.10
C ASP A 119 8.71 35.78 -28.18
N GLY A 120 7.82 34.87 -27.80
CA GLY A 120 8.01 33.42 -27.78
C GLY A 120 8.95 32.91 -26.67
N LYS A 121 9.49 33.77 -25.80
CA LYS A 121 10.39 33.40 -24.70
C LYS A 121 9.67 33.41 -23.36
N VAL A 122 9.88 32.38 -22.55
CA VAL A 122 9.34 32.30 -21.19
C VAL A 122 10.04 33.34 -20.29
N VAL A 123 9.27 34.32 -19.80
CA VAL A 123 9.77 35.40 -18.92
C VAL A 123 9.39 35.20 -17.46
N LEU A 124 8.27 34.49 -17.19
CA LEU A 124 7.84 34.12 -15.85
C LEU A 124 7.25 32.72 -15.87
N SER A 125 7.39 31.99 -14.77
CA SER A 125 6.85 30.63 -14.61
C SER A 125 6.40 30.39 -13.18
N ALA A 126 5.29 29.67 -13.00
CA ALA A 126 4.79 29.23 -11.69
C ALA A 126 4.37 27.76 -11.74
N THR A 127 4.51 27.07 -10.62
CA THR A 127 4.14 25.65 -10.45
C THR A 127 3.18 25.49 -9.28
N GLY A 128 2.48 24.34 -9.21
CA GLY A 128 1.83 23.91 -7.99
C GLY A 128 2.83 23.65 -6.84
N GLY A 129 2.33 23.39 -5.65
CA GLY A 129 3.15 23.30 -4.44
C GLY A 129 3.70 21.91 -4.12
N ASN A 130 3.24 20.84 -4.79
CA ASN A 130 3.46 19.48 -4.35
C ASN A 130 4.72 18.85 -4.98
N LYS A 131 5.64 18.36 -4.12
CA LYS A 131 6.93 17.75 -4.55
C LYS A 131 7.11 16.32 -4.03
N ALA A 132 6.23 15.85 -3.13
CA ALA A 132 6.31 14.57 -2.47
C ALA A 132 4.93 14.04 -2.12
N ALA A 133 4.82 12.76 -1.80
CA ALA A 133 3.58 12.13 -1.32
C ALA A 133 2.97 12.88 -0.12
N GLY A 134 1.65 12.91 -0.02
CA GLY A 134 0.94 13.59 1.08
C GLY A 134 0.62 15.06 0.85
N GLY A 135 0.79 15.59 -0.36
CA GLY A 135 0.41 16.94 -0.78
C GLY A 135 -1.12 17.18 -0.85
N SER A 136 -1.52 18.27 -1.47
CA SER A 136 -2.92 18.71 -1.57
C SER A 136 -3.21 19.27 -2.95
N GLU A 137 -4.40 18.97 -3.49
CA GLU A 137 -4.94 19.56 -4.74
C GLU A 137 -5.57 20.95 -4.51
N PHE A 138 -5.14 21.67 -3.47
CA PHE A 138 -5.63 23.00 -3.19
C PHE A 138 -4.94 24.03 -4.08
N LEU A 139 -5.72 24.77 -4.89
CA LEU A 139 -5.21 25.89 -5.67
C LEU A 139 -5.08 27.11 -4.78
N ASN A 140 -3.96 27.79 -4.87
CA ASN A 140 -3.73 29.04 -4.18
C ASN A 140 -3.40 30.18 -5.15
N TRP A 141 -3.65 31.40 -4.72
CA TRP A 141 -3.32 32.57 -5.50
C TRP A 141 -1.81 32.70 -5.70
N GLU A 142 -1.41 32.93 -6.93
CA GLU A 142 -0.08 33.35 -7.32
C GLU A 142 -0.17 34.68 -8.06
N ASN A 143 0.86 35.52 -7.94
CA ASN A 143 0.89 36.85 -8.55
C ASN A 143 2.23 37.04 -9.26
N TRP A 144 2.18 37.41 -10.51
CA TRP A 144 3.34 37.86 -11.25
C TRP A 144 3.38 39.37 -11.32
N ASP A 145 4.45 40.02 -10.91
CA ASP A 145 4.70 41.43 -11.18
C ASP A 145 5.11 41.58 -12.65
N VAL A 146 4.26 42.23 -13.42
CA VAL A 146 4.44 42.40 -14.88
C VAL A 146 4.60 43.86 -15.29
N LYS A 147 4.79 44.79 -14.32
CA LYS A 147 4.92 46.20 -14.56
C LYS A 147 5.95 46.56 -15.68
N LYS A 148 7.09 45.89 -15.66
CA LYS A 148 8.16 46.10 -16.66
C LYS A 148 7.80 45.62 -18.08
N TYR A 149 6.72 44.87 -18.20
CA TYR A 149 6.23 44.35 -19.48
C TYR A 149 4.96 45.03 -19.96
N LYS A 150 4.49 46.09 -19.27
CA LYS A 150 3.27 46.82 -19.63
C LYS A 150 3.34 47.32 -21.07
N GLY A 151 2.26 47.16 -21.81
CA GLY A 151 2.15 47.46 -23.23
C GLY A 151 2.69 46.35 -24.18
N LYS A 152 3.42 45.36 -23.67
CA LYS A 152 3.88 44.24 -24.49
C LYS A 152 2.79 43.22 -24.74
N LYS A 153 2.86 42.55 -25.87
CA LYS A 153 2.05 41.39 -26.20
C LYS A 153 2.63 40.14 -25.56
N ALA A 154 1.76 39.30 -25.00
CA ALA A 154 2.12 38.09 -24.27
C ALA A 154 1.18 36.92 -24.55
N THR A 155 1.64 35.72 -24.34
CA THR A 155 0.81 34.50 -24.30
C THR A 155 1.04 33.74 -23.00
N LEU A 156 0.03 32.99 -22.56
CA LEU A 156 0.13 32.05 -21.45
C LEU A 156 0.27 30.64 -22.00
N GLN A 157 1.08 29.81 -21.36
CA GLN A 157 1.23 28.40 -21.70
C GLN A 157 1.17 27.59 -20.42
N ILE A 158 0.16 26.73 -20.26
CA ILE A 158 0.03 25.78 -19.20
C ILE A 158 0.64 24.47 -19.70
N VAL A 159 1.64 23.95 -19.00
CA VAL A 159 2.46 22.82 -19.42
C VAL A 159 2.29 21.68 -18.44
N ASP A 160 2.04 20.50 -18.98
CA ASP A 160 2.17 19.23 -18.30
C ASP A 160 3.11 18.32 -19.10
N ASP A 161 4.38 18.25 -18.66
CA ASP A 161 5.43 17.41 -19.25
C ASP A 161 6.12 16.57 -18.17
N ALA A 162 5.37 16.16 -17.15
CA ALA A 162 5.86 15.24 -16.13
C ALA A 162 5.02 13.95 -16.16
N SER A 163 5.60 12.89 -15.61
CA SER A 163 4.91 11.62 -15.35
C SER A 163 5.27 11.15 -13.94
N GLY A 164 4.43 10.25 -13.36
CA GLY A 164 4.58 9.79 -11.98
C GLY A 164 4.02 10.77 -10.95
N GLY A 165 4.29 10.56 -9.66
CA GLY A 165 3.62 11.28 -8.59
C GLY A 165 3.64 12.81 -8.72
N TRP A 166 2.43 13.44 -8.73
CA TRP A 166 2.21 14.85 -8.97
C TRP A 166 2.59 15.32 -10.39
N GLY A 167 2.52 14.43 -11.37
CA GLY A 167 2.77 14.71 -12.78
C GLY A 167 1.62 15.46 -13.46
N HIS A 168 0.98 16.44 -12.80
CA HIS A 168 -0.12 17.24 -13.35
C HIS A 168 -0.17 18.64 -12.76
N VAL A 169 -0.92 19.55 -13.39
CA VAL A 169 -1.13 20.94 -12.95
C VAL A 169 -2.60 21.33 -13.01
N ASN A 170 -3.04 22.07 -12.01
CA ASN A 170 -4.37 22.70 -11.94
C ASN A 170 -4.23 24.21 -11.99
N VAL A 171 -4.99 24.91 -12.85
CA VAL A 171 -4.96 26.36 -13.00
C VAL A 171 -6.38 26.91 -13.14
N ASP A 172 -6.62 28.10 -12.55
CA ASP A 172 -7.92 28.76 -12.63
C ASP A 172 -7.82 30.26 -12.45
N GLN A 173 -8.87 31.03 -12.79
CA GLN A 173 -9.07 32.47 -12.56
C GLN A 173 -7.89 33.34 -12.92
N ILE A 174 -7.49 33.32 -14.20
CA ILE A 174 -6.37 34.15 -14.68
C ILE A 174 -6.87 35.54 -15.02
N SER A 175 -6.32 36.57 -14.39
CA SER A 175 -6.70 37.96 -14.64
C SER A 175 -5.51 38.93 -14.50
N GLN A 176 -5.58 40.06 -15.23
CA GLN A 176 -4.71 41.20 -15.03
C GLN A 176 -5.31 42.11 -13.97
N SER A 177 -4.49 42.63 -13.05
CA SER A 177 -4.96 43.45 -11.91
C SER A 177 -3.91 44.51 -11.54
N ASN A 178 -4.32 45.61 -10.95
CA ASN A 178 -3.43 46.57 -10.32
C ASN A 178 -3.18 46.27 -8.84
N THR A 179 -3.79 45.20 -8.31
CA THR A 179 -3.61 44.74 -6.93
C THR A 179 -3.28 43.25 -6.90
N GLN A 180 -2.47 42.85 -5.93
CA GLN A 180 -2.16 41.45 -5.71
C GLN A 180 -3.29 40.72 -4.98
N ALA A 181 -3.58 39.47 -5.37
CA ALA A 181 -4.42 38.58 -4.61
C ALA A 181 -3.67 38.04 -3.38
N LYS A 182 -4.34 37.99 -2.24
CA LYS A 182 -3.76 37.41 -1.00
C LYS A 182 -3.84 35.88 -1.06
N LYS A 183 -2.71 35.20 -0.74
CA LYS A 183 -2.72 33.74 -0.58
C LYS A 183 -3.76 33.33 0.47
N LYS A 184 -4.63 32.41 0.08
CA LYS A 184 -5.60 31.81 0.99
C LYS A 184 -4.83 30.85 1.93
N LYS A 185 -5.13 30.86 3.22
CA LYS A 185 -4.62 29.81 4.12
C LYS A 185 -5.18 28.49 3.61
N ALA A 186 -4.30 27.59 3.14
CA ALA A 186 -4.74 26.28 2.74
C ALA A 186 -5.56 25.68 3.89
N PRO A 187 -6.76 25.14 3.65
CA PRO A 187 -7.45 24.40 4.69
C PRO A 187 -6.46 23.38 5.23
N ALA A 188 -6.35 23.26 6.56
CA ALA A 188 -5.58 22.18 7.14
C ALA A 188 -5.98 20.90 6.42
N PRO A 189 -5.05 19.98 6.05
CA PRO A 189 -5.37 18.80 5.27
C PRO A 189 -6.53 18.09 5.96
N THR A 190 -7.73 18.44 5.53
CA THR A 190 -8.93 17.73 5.90
C THR A 190 -8.84 16.42 5.16
N ARG A 191 -8.31 15.38 5.81
CA ARG A 191 -8.78 14.03 5.50
C ARG A 191 -10.30 14.17 5.43
N GLY A 192 -10.86 14.07 4.23
CA GLY A 192 -12.22 14.41 3.86
C GLY A 192 -13.26 14.23 4.98
N ARG A 193 -13.48 15.27 5.76
CA ARG A 193 -14.74 15.42 6.48
C ARG A 193 -15.71 15.97 5.46
N GLY A 194 -16.36 15.05 4.72
CA GLY A 194 -17.66 15.32 4.18
C GLY A 194 -18.53 15.92 5.29
N ALA A 195 -19.62 16.61 4.92
CA ALA A 195 -20.66 17.04 5.86
C ALA A 195 -20.83 15.98 6.95
N PRO A 196 -21.04 16.35 8.23
CA PRO A 196 -21.18 15.36 9.28
C PRO A 196 -22.12 14.27 8.76
N PRO A 197 -21.64 13.01 8.72
CA PRO A 197 -22.40 11.96 8.06
C PRO A 197 -23.77 11.90 8.73
N ALA A 198 -24.83 11.75 7.92
CA ALA A 198 -26.19 11.63 8.40
C ALA A 198 -26.23 10.67 9.62
N PRO A 199 -27.01 10.99 10.67
CA PRO A 199 -27.10 10.12 11.83
C PRO A 199 -27.43 8.70 11.39
N GLY A 200 -26.68 7.73 11.89
CA GLY A 200 -26.90 6.31 11.57
C GLY A 200 -28.26 5.86 12.10
N LYS A 201 -28.85 4.85 11.43
CA LYS A 201 -30.03 4.15 11.97
C LYS A 201 -29.58 3.19 13.07
N THR A 202 -30.32 3.14 14.16
CA THR A 202 -30.04 2.25 15.28
C THR A 202 -30.97 1.04 15.20
N THR A 203 -30.38 -0.14 15.40
CA THR A 203 -31.08 -1.42 15.45
C THR A 203 -30.58 -2.19 16.66
N GLU A 204 -31.46 -2.83 17.41
CA GLU A 204 -31.10 -3.72 18.49
C GLU A 204 -31.19 -5.19 18.04
N ILE A 205 -30.18 -5.98 18.38
CA ILE A 205 -30.11 -7.39 18.03
C ILE A 205 -29.69 -8.19 19.26
N LYS A 206 -30.53 -9.17 19.66
CA LYS A 206 -30.10 -10.15 20.66
C LYS A 206 -29.04 -11.06 20.06
N ILE A 207 -27.90 -11.15 20.69
CA ILE A 207 -26.79 -11.99 20.24
C ILE A 207 -27.08 -13.43 20.63
N THR A 208 -27.64 -14.20 19.70
CA THR A 208 -28.03 -15.62 19.90
C THR A 208 -26.98 -16.57 19.30
N GLY A 209 -26.24 -16.12 18.30
CA GLY A 209 -25.18 -16.86 17.62
C GLY A 209 -23.82 -16.20 17.76
N LYS A 210 -22.81 -16.88 17.27
CA LYS A 210 -21.41 -16.47 17.33
C LYS A 210 -21.13 -15.13 16.60
N TYR A 211 -21.85 -14.83 15.53
CA TYR A 211 -21.57 -13.70 14.66
C TYR A 211 -22.72 -12.71 14.59
N ILE A 212 -22.40 -11.43 14.38
CA ILE A 212 -23.28 -10.46 13.75
C ILE A 212 -22.91 -10.40 12.27
N LEU A 213 -23.90 -10.67 11.41
CA LEU A 213 -23.78 -10.63 9.95
C LEU A 213 -24.35 -9.33 9.41
N PHE A 214 -23.71 -8.80 8.35
CA PHE A 214 -24.20 -7.62 7.65
C PHE A 214 -23.84 -7.68 6.16
N PRO A 215 -24.72 -7.15 5.26
CA PRO A 215 -24.50 -7.19 3.83
C PRO A 215 -23.51 -6.13 3.36
N VAL A 216 -22.74 -6.46 2.32
CA VAL A 216 -21.72 -5.59 1.69
C VAL A 216 -21.90 -5.58 0.18
N ALA A 217 -21.64 -4.44 -0.47
CA ALA A 217 -21.66 -4.29 -1.91
C ALA A 217 -20.25 -4.14 -2.48
N ASN A 218 -20.00 -4.81 -3.63
CA ASN A 218 -18.77 -4.63 -4.41
C ASN A 218 -18.85 -3.40 -5.34
N LYS A 219 -20.06 -3.14 -5.87
CA LYS A 219 -20.38 -2.04 -6.79
C LYS A 219 -21.71 -1.40 -6.36
N GLY A 220 -21.88 -0.11 -6.61
CA GLY A 220 -23.13 0.60 -6.29
C GLY A 220 -23.41 0.76 -4.79
N GLY A 221 -22.46 0.41 -3.93
CA GLY A 221 -22.59 0.60 -2.49
C GLY A 221 -22.26 2.01 -2.03
N LYS A 222 -22.73 2.37 -0.83
CA LYS A 222 -22.39 3.61 -0.14
C LYS A 222 -21.52 3.33 1.08
N ARG A 223 -20.35 3.97 1.14
CA ARG A 223 -19.50 3.88 2.32
C ARG A 223 -20.15 4.57 3.49
N GLY A 224 -20.33 3.85 4.59
CA GLY A 224 -20.91 4.34 5.84
C GLY A 224 -20.17 3.81 7.05
N ARG A 225 -20.43 4.40 8.23
CA ARG A 225 -19.88 3.94 9.51
C ARG A 225 -20.86 3.02 10.20
N MET A 226 -20.33 2.04 10.92
CA MET A 226 -21.10 1.17 11.82
C MET A 226 -20.42 1.14 13.19
N LYS A 227 -21.24 1.28 14.24
CA LYS A 227 -20.85 1.07 15.64
C LYS A 227 -21.69 -0.06 16.22
N ILE A 228 -21.07 -0.92 16.99
CA ILE A 228 -21.73 -1.96 17.76
C ILE A 228 -21.38 -1.76 19.23
N MET A 229 -22.41 -1.53 20.03
CA MET A 229 -22.34 -1.40 21.49
C MET A 229 -22.96 -2.62 22.15
N VAL A 230 -22.41 -3.05 23.28
CA VAL A 230 -23.05 -4.01 24.19
C VAL A 230 -23.04 -3.37 25.58
N GLY A 231 -24.21 -2.95 26.06
CA GLY A 231 -24.27 -1.97 27.14
C GLY A 231 -23.48 -0.71 26.78
N ASP A 232 -22.67 -0.21 27.70
CA ASP A 232 -21.81 0.99 27.47
C ASP A 232 -20.50 0.68 26.76
N GLN A 233 -20.21 -0.59 26.45
CA GLN A 233 -18.96 -0.99 25.81
C GLN A 233 -19.07 -0.87 24.29
N LEU A 234 -18.16 -0.08 23.68
CA LEU A 234 -17.96 -0.08 22.23
C LEU A 234 -17.16 -1.32 21.82
N VAL A 235 -17.84 -2.26 21.16
CA VAL A 235 -17.25 -3.55 20.72
C VAL A 235 -16.60 -3.44 19.34
N HIS A 236 -17.33 -2.84 18.39
CA HIS A 236 -16.83 -2.63 17.04
C HIS A 236 -17.14 -1.22 16.53
N HIS A 237 -16.18 -0.64 15.82
CA HIS A 237 -16.37 0.61 15.09
C HIS A 237 -15.63 0.53 13.76
N LEU A 238 -16.38 0.50 12.65
CA LEU A 238 -15.80 0.27 11.34
C LEU A 238 -16.54 1.01 10.22
N ASN A 239 -15.83 1.24 9.12
CA ASN A 239 -16.41 1.69 7.86
C ASN A 239 -16.86 0.46 7.07
N CYS A 240 -18.04 0.53 6.45
CA CYS A 240 -18.59 -0.54 5.64
C CYS A 240 -19.03 0.01 4.28
N ASP A 241 -18.90 -0.79 3.24
CA ASP A 241 -19.42 -0.49 1.91
C ASP A 241 -20.83 -1.10 1.82
N PHE A 242 -21.84 -0.39 2.39
CA PHE A 242 -23.20 -0.89 2.49
C PHE A 242 -23.92 -0.89 1.13
N PRO A 243 -24.71 -1.92 0.81
CA PRO A 243 -25.62 -1.90 -0.32
C PRO A 243 -26.63 -0.74 -0.21
N THR A 244 -27.10 -0.23 -1.34
CA THR A 244 -28.16 0.79 -1.40
C THR A 244 -29.56 0.17 -1.50
N SER A 245 -29.64 -1.10 -1.96
CA SER A 245 -30.84 -1.94 -2.04
C SER A 245 -30.48 -3.41 -1.82
N LYS A 246 -31.48 -4.29 -1.68
CA LYS A 246 -31.26 -5.74 -1.60
C LYS A 246 -30.57 -6.31 -2.82
N ASP A 247 -30.87 -5.81 -4.01
CA ASP A 247 -30.32 -6.28 -5.27
C ASP A 247 -28.84 -5.93 -5.45
N SER A 248 -28.33 -4.94 -4.71
CA SER A 248 -26.94 -4.53 -4.72
C SER A 248 -26.07 -5.31 -3.71
N ILE A 249 -26.61 -6.28 -2.99
CA ILE A 249 -25.85 -7.13 -2.08
C ILE A 249 -24.93 -8.05 -2.88
N SER A 250 -23.62 -7.94 -2.63
CA SER A 250 -22.62 -8.78 -3.28
C SER A 250 -22.17 -9.95 -2.39
N TRP A 251 -22.10 -9.73 -1.08
CA TRP A 251 -21.69 -10.75 -0.10
C TRP A 251 -22.06 -10.32 1.32
N TRP A 252 -21.92 -11.26 2.28
CA TRP A 252 -22.14 -11.02 3.69
C TRP A 252 -20.83 -11.02 4.46
N SER A 253 -20.62 -9.98 5.24
CA SER A 253 -19.55 -9.90 6.22
C SER A 253 -20.03 -10.39 7.59
N TYR A 254 -19.06 -10.61 8.47
CA TYR A 254 -19.30 -11.10 9.82
C TYR A 254 -18.35 -10.47 10.83
N LEU A 255 -18.82 -10.32 12.07
CA LEU A 255 -18.02 -9.91 13.22
C LEU A 255 -18.26 -10.91 14.35
N ASP A 256 -17.18 -11.37 14.97
CA ASP A 256 -17.26 -12.29 16.10
C ASP A 256 -17.82 -11.57 17.33
N MET A 257 -18.87 -12.15 17.90
CA MET A 257 -19.57 -11.66 19.08
C MET A 257 -19.75 -12.76 20.14
N GLU A 258 -19.02 -13.88 20.04
CA GLU A 258 -19.13 -15.03 20.95
C GLU A 258 -19.06 -14.64 22.43
N GLU A 259 -18.14 -13.73 22.76
CA GLU A 259 -17.92 -13.18 24.11
C GLU A 259 -19.19 -12.49 24.70
N TYR A 260 -20.10 -12.06 23.81
CA TYR A 260 -21.31 -11.30 24.17
C TYR A 260 -22.60 -12.10 24.00
N LYS A 261 -22.52 -13.41 23.74
CA LYS A 261 -23.70 -14.27 23.55
C LYS A 261 -24.70 -14.16 24.72
N GLY A 262 -25.96 -14.04 24.40
CA GLY A 262 -27.04 -13.81 25.37
C GLY A 262 -27.33 -12.33 25.68
N LYS A 263 -26.44 -11.42 25.34
CA LYS A 263 -26.61 -9.94 25.52
C LYS A 263 -27.29 -9.32 24.28
N THR A 264 -27.74 -8.07 24.42
CA THR A 264 -28.26 -7.27 23.30
C THR A 264 -27.17 -6.35 22.76
N ALA A 265 -26.97 -6.36 21.44
CA ALA A 265 -26.12 -5.41 20.73
C ALA A 265 -26.96 -4.25 20.19
N THR A 266 -26.55 -3.02 20.45
CA THR A 266 -27.10 -1.81 19.83
C THR A 266 -26.19 -1.42 18.66
N ILE A 267 -26.70 -1.56 17.43
CA ILE A 267 -25.97 -1.32 16.19
C ILE A 267 -26.43 0.00 15.59
N THR A 268 -25.54 0.97 15.47
CA THR A 268 -25.79 2.23 14.75
C THR A 268 -25.02 2.22 13.42
N ALA A 269 -25.75 2.20 12.30
CA ALA A 269 -25.16 2.11 10.98
C ALA A 269 -25.66 3.19 10.01
N GLN A 270 -24.77 3.72 9.19
CA GLN A 270 -25.09 4.70 8.13
C GLN A 270 -25.47 3.99 6.83
N ALA A 271 -26.41 3.03 6.94
CA ALA A 271 -27.04 2.30 5.85
C ALA A 271 -28.52 2.72 5.72
N THR A 272 -29.19 2.25 4.66
CA THR A 272 -30.64 2.45 4.52
C THR A 272 -31.39 1.67 5.61
N PRO A 273 -32.62 2.07 6.00
CA PRO A 273 -33.42 1.32 6.97
C PRO A 273 -33.67 -0.13 6.54
N GLU A 274 -33.84 -0.36 5.25
CA GLU A 274 -34.00 -1.69 4.67
C GLU A 274 -32.77 -2.57 4.93
N ILE A 275 -31.58 -2.05 4.69
CA ILE A 275 -30.30 -2.76 4.91
C ILE A 275 -30.04 -3.00 6.41
N CYS A 276 -30.36 -2.03 7.27
CA CYS A 276 -30.22 -2.21 8.73
C CYS A 276 -31.10 -3.34 9.27
N LYS A 277 -32.31 -3.53 8.73
CA LYS A 277 -33.22 -4.64 9.11
C LYS A 277 -32.69 -6.02 8.72
N MET A 278 -31.69 -6.09 7.87
CA MET A 278 -31.07 -7.35 7.42
C MET A 278 -29.92 -7.82 8.32
N PHE A 279 -29.48 -6.99 9.26
CA PHE A 279 -28.44 -7.40 10.20
C PHE A 279 -29.00 -8.52 11.10
N GLU A 280 -28.21 -9.57 11.31
CA GLU A 280 -28.67 -10.74 12.04
C GLU A 280 -27.58 -11.34 12.92
N SER A 281 -27.97 -12.04 13.99
CA SER A 281 -27.09 -12.90 14.76
C SER A 281 -27.18 -14.33 14.23
N SER A 282 -26.01 -14.98 14.03
CA SER A 282 -25.94 -16.32 13.44
C SER A 282 -24.71 -17.08 13.91
N ASP A 283 -24.81 -18.40 14.05
CA ASP A 283 -23.63 -19.27 14.25
C ASP A 283 -22.89 -19.58 12.94
N LYS A 284 -23.49 -19.29 11.80
CA LYS A 284 -22.92 -19.58 10.48
C LYS A 284 -22.79 -18.32 9.64
N ILE A 285 -21.67 -18.22 8.91
CA ILE A 285 -21.46 -17.15 7.94
C ILE A 285 -22.35 -17.41 6.72
N ARG A 286 -23.17 -16.42 6.34
CA ARG A 286 -23.99 -16.50 5.13
C ARG A 286 -23.11 -16.37 3.90
N ASN A 287 -23.16 -17.37 3.02
CA ASN A 287 -22.40 -17.41 1.78
C ASN A 287 -23.35 -17.36 0.57
N LEU A 288 -23.14 -16.40 -0.34
CA LEU A 288 -23.84 -16.35 -1.64
C LEU A 288 -23.06 -17.14 -2.72
N MET A 289 -21.79 -17.48 -2.45
CA MET A 289 -20.92 -18.31 -3.28
C MET A 289 -20.27 -19.37 -2.41
N PRO A 290 -19.89 -20.54 -2.97
CA PRO A 290 -19.16 -21.57 -2.22
C PRO A 290 -17.89 -20.99 -1.60
N LEU A 291 -17.73 -21.17 -0.29
CA LEU A 291 -16.55 -20.67 0.42
C LEU A 291 -15.29 -21.45 -0.01
N TYR A 292 -14.23 -20.74 -0.38
CA TYR A 292 -12.97 -21.23 -0.92
C TYR A 292 -13.04 -21.92 -2.30
N ASP A 293 -14.19 -21.87 -2.98
CA ASP A 293 -14.34 -22.34 -4.35
C ASP A 293 -14.94 -21.27 -5.29
N GLU A 294 -14.86 -20.01 -4.89
CA GLU A 294 -15.23 -18.88 -5.72
C GLU A 294 -14.34 -18.85 -7.02
N ALA A 295 -14.92 -18.40 -8.13
CA ALA A 295 -14.30 -18.51 -9.47
C ALA A 295 -12.85 -18.00 -9.56
N LEU A 296 -12.54 -16.91 -8.84
CA LEU A 296 -11.19 -16.33 -8.80
C LEU A 296 -10.46 -16.57 -7.46
N ARG A 297 -10.94 -17.52 -6.62
CA ARG A 297 -10.21 -17.91 -5.42
C ARG A 297 -8.87 -18.52 -5.79
N PRO A 298 -7.72 -17.97 -5.30
CA PRO A 298 -6.45 -18.66 -5.43
C PRO A 298 -6.55 -20.07 -4.82
N GLN A 299 -5.96 -21.05 -5.48
CA GLN A 299 -6.12 -22.45 -5.10
C GLN A 299 -4.93 -23.00 -4.32
N PHE A 300 -3.78 -22.36 -4.40
CA PHE A 300 -2.59 -22.71 -3.60
C PHE A 300 -1.85 -21.46 -3.04
N HIS A 301 -2.37 -20.28 -3.28
CA HIS A 301 -1.98 -19.09 -2.54
C HIS A 301 -3.01 -18.82 -1.43
N MET A 302 -2.53 -18.43 -0.24
CA MET A 302 -3.43 -18.09 0.86
C MET A 302 -4.20 -16.81 0.54
N SER A 303 -5.50 -16.83 0.80
CA SER A 303 -6.39 -15.67 0.71
C SER A 303 -7.47 -15.78 1.80
N GLN A 304 -7.85 -14.66 2.39
CA GLN A 304 -8.85 -14.62 3.46
C GLN A 304 -10.28 -14.94 2.98
N LYS A 305 -11.16 -15.36 3.89
CA LYS A 305 -12.57 -15.68 3.58
C LYS A 305 -13.29 -14.53 2.90
N ARG A 306 -13.24 -13.33 3.51
CA ARG A 306 -14.05 -12.17 3.12
C ARG A 306 -13.33 -10.86 3.36
N GLY A 307 -13.60 -9.86 2.52
CA GLY A 307 -13.11 -8.50 2.68
C GLY A 307 -11.75 -8.24 2.02
N TRP A 308 -10.99 -7.28 2.56
CA TRP A 308 -9.67 -6.88 2.06
C TRP A 308 -8.55 -7.42 2.94
N ASN A 309 -7.46 -7.89 2.34
CA ASN A 309 -6.20 -8.10 3.05
C ASN A 309 -5.05 -7.28 2.42
N ASN A 310 -4.07 -6.92 3.24
CA ASN A 310 -2.78 -6.41 2.79
C ASN A 310 -1.63 -7.11 3.57
N ASP A 311 -0.84 -6.41 4.34
CA ASP A 311 0.42 -6.88 4.90
C ASP A 311 0.29 -8.18 5.70
N PRO A 312 1.15 -9.18 5.46
CA PRO A 312 1.41 -10.25 6.40
C PRO A 312 1.84 -9.71 7.76
N ASN A 313 1.40 -10.33 8.84
CA ASN A 313 1.70 -9.92 10.21
C ASN A 313 1.92 -11.13 11.11
N GLY A 314 2.56 -10.92 12.26
CA GLY A 314 2.51 -11.83 13.39
C GLY A 314 2.99 -13.25 13.13
N MET A 315 3.96 -13.46 12.23
CA MET A 315 4.33 -14.77 11.73
C MET A 315 5.32 -15.48 12.65
N PHE A 316 4.95 -16.64 13.19
CA PHE A 316 5.83 -17.50 13.99
C PHE A 316 5.39 -18.97 13.97
N PHE A 317 6.30 -19.86 14.36
CA PHE A 317 6.02 -21.27 14.62
C PHE A 317 5.94 -21.54 16.12
N HIS A 318 4.95 -22.33 16.55
CA HIS A 318 4.79 -22.79 17.93
C HIS A 318 3.99 -24.10 17.97
N GLU A 319 4.44 -25.06 18.77
CA GLU A 319 3.74 -26.35 19.02
C GLU A 319 3.19 -27.02 17.76
N GLY A 320 4.06 -27.24 16.77
CA GLY A 320 3.73 -27.96 15.54
C GLY A 320 2.89 -27.16 14.54
N LYS A 321 2.66 -25.87 14.76
CA LYS A 321 1.86 -25.02 13.88
C LYS A 321 2.56 -23.73 13.53
N TYR A 322 2.41 -23.30 12.28
CA TYR A 322 2.71 -21.96 11.81
C TYR A 322 1.51 -21.06 12.05
N TYR A 323 1.72 -19.95 12.74
CA TYR A 323 0.74 -18.89 13.00
C TYR A 323 0.95 -17.79 11.99
N PHE A 324 -0.11 -17.38 11.32
CA PHE A 324 -0.09 -16.37 10.28
C PHE A 324 -1.22 -15.37 10.47
N PHE A 325 -0.87 -14.10 10.55
CA PHE A 325 -1.81 -13.01 10.68
C PHE A 325 -1.66 -12.06 9.49
N TRP A 326 -2.62 -11.18 9.31
CA TRP A 326 -2.56 -10.18 8.25
C TRP A 326 -3.48 -8.99 8.53
N GLN A 327 -3.15 -7.85 7.92
CA GLN A 327 -4.04 -6.70 7.91
C GLN A 327 -5.31 -7.04 7.15
N CYS A 328 -6.48 -6.85 7.78
CA CYS A 328 -7.74 -7.10 7.11
C CYS A 328 -8.81 -6.03 7.35
N ASN A 329 -9.65 -5.81 6.35
CA ASN A 329 -10.85 -4.98 6.45
C ASN A 329 -12.09 -5.84 6.29
N PRO A 330 -12.90 -6.06 7.34
CA PRO A 330 -14.14 -6.82 7.24
C PRO A 330 -15.30 -6.04 6.58
N GLY A 331 -15.22 -4.72 6.50
CA GLY A 331 -16.32 -3.86 6.04
C GLY A 331 -16.36 -3.59 4.54
N GLY A 332 -15.42 -4.12 3.76
CA GLY A 332 -15.36 -3.86 2.31
C GLY A 332 -14.13 -4.45 1.65
N ARG A 333 -13.99 -4.24 0.33
CA ARG A 333 -12.92 -4.77 -0.52
C ARG A 333 -11.75 -3.82 -0.75
N GLY A 334 -11.69 -2.70 -0.05
CA GLY A 334 -10.60 -1.73 -0.08
C GLY A 334 -9.92 -1.57 1.27
N TRP A 335 -8.76 -0.92 1.28
CA TRP A 335 -8.02 -0.62 2.50
C TRP A 335 -8.86 0.23 3.46
N SER A 336 -9.09 -0.26 4.67
CA SER A 336 -9.79 0.42 5.76
C SER A 336 -9.70 -0.41 7.06
N ASN A 337 -10.22 0.11 8.15
CA ASN A 337 -10.46 -0.54 9.45
C ASN A 337 -9.25 -1.20 10.13
N MET A 338 -8.43 -1.95 9.45
CA MET A 338 -7.20 -2.64 9.94
C MET A 338 -7.41 -3.45 11.21
N TYR A 339 -8.03 -4.59 11.03
CA TYR A 339 -8.04 -5.73 11.95
C TYR A 339 -6.87 -6.66 11.63
N TRP A 340 -6.56 -7.60 12.51
CA TRP A 340 -5.69 -8.71 12.16
C TRP A 340 -6.51 -9.97 11.91
N GLY A 341 -6.52 -10.44 10.67
CA GLY A 341 -6.93 -11.79 10.30
C GLY A 341 -5.96 -12.81 10.88
N TYR A 342 -6.37 -14.07 10.98
CA TYR A 342 -5.62 -15.10 11.68
C TYR A 342 -5.85 -16.47 11.07
N ALA A 343 -4.78 -17.21 10.81
CA ALA A 343 -4.80 -18.60 10.38
C ALA A 343 -3.66 -19.40 10.99
N THR A 344 -3.83 -20.72 11.05
CA THR A 344 -2.78 -21.67 11.42
C THR A 344 -2.62 -22.74 10.36
N SER A 345 -1.38 -23.26 10.23
CA SER A 345 -1.06 -24.34 9.29
C SER A 345 -0.01 -25.29 9.90
N PRO A 346 -0.07 -26.60 9.66
CA PRO A 346 0.99 -27.54 10.01
C PRO A 346 2.19 -27.46 9.05
N ASP A 347 2.00 -26.92 7.82
CA ASP A 347 2.96 -27.04 6.72
C ASP A 347 3.08 -25.80 5.83
N MET A 348 2.47 -24.67 6.21
CA MET A 348 2.41 -23.39 5.46
C MET A 348 1.67 -23.48 4.11
N ILE A 349 1.05 -24.61 3.80
CA ILE A 349 0.29 -24.87 2.57
C ILE A 349 -1.20 -25.00 2.88
N HIS A 350 -1.56 -25.83 3.86
CA HIS A 350 -2.93 -26.08 4.27
C HIS A 350 -3.30 -25.20 5.45
N TRP A 351 -3.98 -24.11 5.17
CA TRP A 351 -4.36 -23.10 6.16
C TRP A 351 -5.77 -23.33 6.72
N THR A 352 -5.90 -23.17 8.03
CA THR A 352 -7.19 -23.06 8.72
C THR A 352 -7.35 -21.62 9.19
N GLU A 353 -8.26 -20.88 8.56
CA GLU A 353 -8.58 -19.50 8.95
C GLU A 353 -9.51 -19.50 10.16
N HIS A 354 -9.07 -18.82 11.22
CA HIS A 354 -9.81 -18.59 12.47
C HIS A 354 -10.54 -17.25 12.44
N ASP A 355 -11.17 -16.88 13.55
CA ASP A 355 -11.68 -15.55 13.75
C ASP A 355 -10.55 -14.55 13.93
N ARG A 356 -10.81 -13.26 13.74
CA ARG A 356 -9.81 -12.22 13.75
C ARG A 356 -9.19 -12.06 15.15
N ALA A 357 -7.87 -12.11 15.22
CA ALA A 357 -7.13 -12.06 16.48
C ALA A 357 -7.15 -10.66 17.11
N LEU A 358 -6.90 -9.63 16.32
CA LEU A 358 -6.94 -8.25 16.79
C LEU A 358 -8.03 -7.48 16.05
N ARG A 359 -8.79 -6.70 16.78
CA ARG A 359 -9.87 -5.85 16.26
C ARG A 359 -9.59 -4.38 16.57
N SER A 360 -10.14 -3.47 15.77
CA SER A 360 -10.14 -2.08 16.15
C SER A 360 -10.92 -1.98 17.47
N TYR A 361 -10.29 -1.43 18.48
CA TYR A 361 -10.85 -1.40 19.82
C TYR A 361 -11.30 0.02 20.18
N GLY A 362 -12.56 0.14 20.61
CA GLY A 362 -13.07 1.28 21.35
C GLY A 362 -12.82 1.01 22.84
N GLY A 363 -12.26 1.95 23.58
CA GLY A 363 -12.12 1.78 25.03
C GLY A 363 -11.26 2.85 25.67
N LYS A 364 -11.42 3.04 26.96
CA LYS A 364 -10.59 3.93 27.78
C LYS A 364 -9.19 3.33 27.90
N VAL A 365 -8.31 3.56 26.92
CA VAL A 365 -6.88 3.36 27.11
C VAL A 365 -6.36 4.62 27.81
N LYS A 366 -5.66 4.48 28.94
CA LYS A 366 -4.97 5.57 29.63
C LYS A 366 -4.13 6.33 28.60
N ASN A 367 -4.27 7.66 28.49
CA ASN A 367 -3.58 8.55 27.54
C ASN A 367 -4.16 8.64 26.11
N ARG A 368 -5.36 8.17 25.84
CA ARG A 368 -6.03 8.35 24.55
C ARG A 368 -6.53 9.78 24.35
N HIS A 369 -6.30 10.34 23.16
CA HIS A 369 -6.93 11.60 22.79
C HIS A 369 -8.45 11.39 22.66
N PRO A 370 -9.31 12.15 23.39
CA PRO A 370 -10.77 11.90 23.48
C PRO A 370 -11.53 11.93 22.15
N LYS A 371 -10.95 12.49 21.10
CA LYS A 371 -11.56 12.64 19.76
C LYS A 371 -11.30 11.46 18.80
N MET A 372 -10.54 10.44 19.20
CA MET A 372 -10.17 9.32 18.33
C MET A 372 -10.67 7.99 18.90
N ALA A 373 -11.94 7.67 18.63
CA ALA A 373 -12.57 6.42 19.07
C ALA A 373 -12.13 5.16 18.28
N ASP A 374 -11.30 5.30 17.23
CA ASP A 374 -11.06 4.28 16.21
C ASP A 374 -9.63 3.74 16.29
N GLY A 375 -9.28 2.98 17.33
CA GLY A 375 -8.02 2.24 17.39
C GLY A 375 -7.92 1.23 16.26
N ARG A 376 -6.92 1.37 15.38
CA ARG A 376 -6.60 0.42 14.32
C ARG A 376 -5.31 -0.27 14.66
N CYS A 377 -5.29 -1.59 14.51
CA CYS A 377 -4.08 -2.38 14.63
C CYS A 377 -3.36 -2.37 13.28
N PHE A 378 -2.39 -1.46 13.10
CA PHE A 378 -1.54 -1.46 11.92
C PHE A 378 -0.59 -2.66 11.96
N SER A 379 0.25 -2.79 10.93
CA SER A 379 1.12 -3.95 10.77
C SER A 379 2.09 -4.13 11.91
N GLY A 380 2.63 -5.30 11.99
CA GLY A 380 3.56 -5.72 13.02
C GLY A 380 3.84 -7.22 12.95
N SER A 381 4.52 -7.76 13.94
CA SER A 381 5.05 -9.12 13.93
C SER A 381 4.68 -9.90 15.19
N GLY A 382 5.05 -11.18 15.23
CA GLY A 382 4.80 -12.03 16.37
C GLY A 382 6.00 -12.89 16.75
N ASN A 383 5.99 -13.35 17.99
CA ASN A 383 6.99 -14.26 18.53
C ASN A 383 6.43 -15.04 19.73
N VAL A 384 7.21 -15.99 20.24
CA VAL A 384 6.93 -16.75 21.45
C VAL A 384 7.87 -16.29 22.55
N ASP A 385 7.34 -15.84 23.68
CA ASP A 385 8.14 -15.53 24.87
C ASP A 385 8.49 -16.84 25.59
N LYS A 386 9.54 -17.51 25.11
CA LYS A 386 10.00 -18.80 25.64
C LYS A 386 10.49 -18.72 27.08
N ASN A 387 10.99 -17.55 27.48
CA ASN A 387 11.66 -17.31 28.76
C ASN A 387 10.74 -16.63 29.80
N ASN A 388 9.47 -16.37 29.43
CA ASN A 388 8.52 -15.60 30.23
C ASN A 388 9.07 -14.22 30.67
N SER A 389 9.83 -13.59 29.79
CA SER A 389 10.44 -12.28 30.04
C SER A 389 9.39 -11.18 30.25
N GLY A 390 8.24 -11.29 29.60
CA GLY A 390 7.09 -10.41 29.81
C GLY A 390 6.34 -10.66 31.12
N GLY A 391 6.54 -11.81 31.78
CA GLY A 391 5.87 -12.18 33.01
C GLY A 391 4.36 -12.43 32.87
N TRP A 392 3.88 -12.78 31.66
CA TRP A 392 2.45 -13.03 31.40
C TRP A 392 2.08 -14.50 31.39
N GLN A 393 3.06 -15.42 31.37
CA GLN A 393 2.81 -16.87 31.30
C GLN A 393 1.92 -17.35 32.44
N LYS A 394 0.94 -18.19 32.11
CA LYS A 394 0.07 -18.88 33.07
C LYS A 394 0.19 -20.38 32.84
N GLY A 395 0.55 -21.11 33.88
CA GLY A 395 0.82 -22.55 33.75
C GLY A 395 1.99 -22.84 32.80
N ASP A 396 1.92 -23.96 32.09
CA ASP A 396 3.00 -24.45 31.23
C ASP A 396 2.97 -23.85 29.81
N ALA A 397 1.84 -23.32 29.36
CA ALA A 397 1.67 -22.73 28.03
C ALA A 397 2.55 -21.48 27.87
N LYS A 398 3.40 -21.48 26.85
CA LYS A 398 4.24 -20.30 26.53
C LYS A 398 3.38 -19.13 26.05
N THR A 399 3.77 -17.92 26.47
CA THR A 399 3.10 -16.70 26.04
C THR A 399 3.40 -16.42 24.56
N LEU A 400 2.36 -16.30 23.74
CA LEU A 400 2.46 -15.78 22.38
C LEU A 400 2.36 -14.26 22.44
N VAL A 401 3.22 -13.56 21.70
CA VAL A 401 3.31 -12.09 21.73
C VAL A 401 3.18 -11.53 20.32
N LEU A 402 2.32 -10.55 20.16
CA LEU A 402 2.16 -9.75 18.95
C LEU A 402 2.59 -8.31 19.24
N ALA A 403 3.52 -7.79 18.45
CA ALA A 403 3.88 -6.37 18.44
C ALA A 403 3.26 -5.70 17.23
N PHE A 404 2.53 -4.61 17.42
CA PHE A 404 1.81 -3.93 16.35
C PHE A 404 1.81 -2.41 16.56
N THR A 405 1.61 -1.65 15.49
CA THR A 405 1.46 -0.20 15.60
C THR A 405 0.01 0.17 15.91
N ASP A 406 -0.21 0.81 17.04
CA ASP A 406 -1.49 1.50 17.31
C ASP A 406 -1.48 2.87 16.62
N ASN A 407 -2.30 3.05 15.59
CA ASN A 407 -2.34 4.29 14.82
C ASN A 407 -2.88 5.51 15.59
N ILE A 408 -3.51 5.29 16.75
CA ILE A 408 -4.03 6.36 17.61
C ILE A 408 -2.97 6.82 18.60
N GLY A 409 -2.30 5.89 19.26
CA GLY A 409 -1.22 6.17 20.21
C GLY A 409 0.06 6.67 19.52
N ARG A 410 0.17 6.49 18.20
CA ARG A 410 1.39 6.73 17.42
C ARG A 410 2.58 6.06 18.05
N GLY A 411 2.47 4.75 18.23
CA GLY A 411 3.53 3.99 18.87
C GLY A 411 3.27 2.49 18.77
N GLU A 412 4.27 1.74 19.16
CA GLU A 412 4.23 0.29 19.15
C GLU A 412 3.54 -0.22 20.40
N SER A 413 2.75 -1.27 20.22
CA SER A 413 1.89 -1.86 21.24
C SER A 413 2.04 -3.38 21.25
N ILE A 414 1.79 -3.99 22.39
CA ILE A 414 1.81 -5.44 22.60
C ILE A 414 0.39 -5.96 22.79
N ALA A 415 0.09 -7.07 22.12
CA ALA A 415 -0.97 -7.99 22.51
C ALA A 415 -0.37 -9.36 22.79
N TYR A 416 -0.93 -10.10 23.74
CA TYR A 416 -0.41 -11.41 24.12
C TYR A 416 -1.53 -12.42 24.35
N SER A 417 -1.19 -13.70 24.19
CA SER A 417 -2.06 -14.85 24.45
C SER A 417 -1.37 -15.83 25.39
N THR A 418 -2.13 -16.35 26.35
CA THR A 418 -1.68 -17.39 27.31
C THR A 418 -2.47 -18.71 27.14
N ASP A 419 -3.19 -18.84 26.03
CA ASP A 419 -4.08 -19.95 25.72
C ASP A 419 -3.89 -20.47 24.27
N THR A 420 -2.65 -20.43 23.80
CA THR A 420 -2.22 -20.88 22.47
C THR A 420 -2.94 -20.17 21.30
N GLY A 421 -3.23 -18.86 21.48
CA GLY A 421 -3.80 -18.01 20.45
C GLY A 421 -5.33 -18.05 20.32
N LYS A 422 -6.04 -18.68 21.28
CA LYS A 422 -7.51 -18.68 21.31
C LYS A 422 -8.06 -17.30 21.64
N THR A 423 -7.44 -16.63 22.63
CA THR A 423 -7.78 -15.25 23.01
C THR A 423 -6.54 -14.36 23.06
N TRP A 424 -6.73 -13.06 22.80
CA TRP A 424 -5.67 -12.06 22.78
C TRP A 424 -6.01 -10.90 23.72
N LYS A 425 -5.05 -10.50 24.54
CA LYS A 425 -5.17 -9.38 25.49
C LYS A 425 -4.21 -8.28 25.10
N TYR A 426 -4.68 -7.03 25.11
CA TYR A 426 -3.80 -5.88 24.94
C TYR A 426 -3.07 -5.58 26.26
N TYR A 427 -1.77 -5.29 26.16
CA TYR A 427 -0.99 -4.87 27.34
C TYR A 427 -1.52 -3.52 27.84
N GLU A 428 -1.78 -3.42 29.15
CA GLU A 428 -2.50 -2.28 29.74
C GLU A 428 -1.72 -0.96 29.67
N GLN A 429 -0.38 -1.05 29.60
CA GLN A 429 0.51 0.12 29.55
C GLN A 429 0.95 0.47 28.11
N ASN A 430 0.27 -0.03 27.10
CA ASN A 430 0.51 0.39 25.72
C ASN A 430 0.30 1.90 25.52
N PRO A 431 1.05 2.58 24.61
CA PRO A 431 2.12 2.03 23.79
C PRO A 431 3.42 1.82 24.56
N ILE A 432 4.21 0.81 24.18
CA ILE A 432 5.53 0.49 24.76
C ILE A 432 6.66 1.35 24.17
N ILE A 433 6.50 1.84 22.95
CA ILE A 433 7.40 2.75 22.24
C ILE A 433 6.57 3.83 21.59
N THR A 434 6.99 5.09 21.72
CA THR A 434 6.35 6.24 21.03
C THR A 434 7.30 6.82 19.99
N HIS A 435 6.88 6.84 18.72
CA HIS A 435 7.64 7.41 17.61
C HIS A 435 6.69 7.80 16.45
N ARG A 436 7.23 8.14 15.27
CA ARG A 436 6.41 8.63 14.15
C ARG A 436 6.14 7.57 13.05
N GLY A 437 6.77 6.43 13.18
CA GLY A 437 6.73 5.37 12.19
C GLY A 437 5.69 4.29 12.48
N ARG A 438 5.98 3.04 12.06
CA ARG A 438 5.10 1.88 12.16
C ARG A 438 5.78 0.56 11.77
N ASP A 439 5.05 -0.55 11.93
CA ASP A 439 5.35 -1.89 11.43
C ASP A 439 6.55 -2.55 12.13
N PRO A 440 6.44 -2.86 13.45
CA PRO A 440 7.52 -3.42 14.23
C PRO A 440 7.80 -4.89 13.88
N LYS A 441 9.09 -5.24 13.70
CA LYS A 441 9.59 -6.61 13.72
C LYS A 441 10.14 -6.93 15.11
N LEU A 442 9.49 -7.84 15.80
CA LEU A 442 9.90 -8.35 17.12
C LEU A 442 10.72 -9.63 16.96
N MET A 443 11.92 -9.66 17.50
CA MET A 443 12.77 -10.85 17.53
C MET A 443 13.49 -11.00 18.88
N TRP A 444 13.83 -12.24 19.23
CA TRP A 444 14.74 -12.54 20.33
C TRP A 444 16.17 -12.64 19.80
N TYR A 445 17.09 -11.87 20.37
CA TYR A 445 18.52 -11.92 20.04
C TYR A 445 19.24 -12.83 21.05
N GLU A 446 19.51 -14.07 20.63
CA GLU A 446 19.99 -15.12 21.52
C GLU A 446 21.36 -14.81 22.14
N PRO A 447 22.38 -14.27 21.42
CA PRO A 447 23.68 -14.00 22.03
C PRO A 447 23.62 -12.95 23.15
N GLY A 448 22.76 -11.94 23.02
CA GLY A 448 22.59 -10.87 24.00
C GLY A 448 21.49 -11.11 25.02
N LYS A 449 20.73 -12.22 24.93
CA LYS A 449 19.60 -12.56 25.81
C LYS A 449 18.63 -11.40 26.01
N HIS A 450 18.21 -10.77 24.88
CA HIS A 450 17.26 -9.65 24.89
C HIS A 450 16.39 -9.63 23.65
N TRP A 451 15.27 -8.93 23.75
CA TRP A 451 14.37 -8.67 22.64
C TRP A 451 14.88 -7.50 21.81
N VAL A 452 14.66 -7.56 20.51
CA VAL A 452 14.91 -6.48 19.56
C VAL A 452 13.61 -6.15 18.83
N ILE A 453 13.31 -4.87 18.68
CA ILE A 453 12.33 -4.35 17.70
C ILE A 453 13.09 -3.57 16.64
N ALA A 454 12.93 -3.98 15.36
CA ALA A 454 13.28 -3.19 14.20
C ALA A 454 11.99 -2.58 13.64
N VAL A 455 11.90 -1.25 13.54
CA VAL A 455 10.67 -0.56 13.16
C VAL A 455 10.96 0.63 12.24
N TYR A 456 10.14 0.81 11.22
CA TYR A 456 10.19 2.03 10.41
C TYR A 456 9.89 3.27 11.26
N ASP A 457 10.74 4.31 11.12
CA ASP A 457 10.56 5.60 11.78
C ASP A 457 10.88 6.78 10.84
N GLU A 458 10.35 7.96 11.18
CA GLU A 458 10.60 9.22 10.48
C GLU A 458 11.31 10.20 11.41
N ASP A 459 12.63 10.32 11.27
CA ASP A 459 13.42 11.25 12.07
C ASP A 459 13.20 12.71 11.62
N LYS A 460 13.26 13.63 12.59
CA LYS A 460 13.21 15.07 12.32
C LYS A 460 14.47 15.55 11.65
N ASP A 461 15.63 14.94 11.95
CA ASP A 461 16.86 15.18 11.24
C ASP A 461 16.75 14.66 9.81
N LYS A 462 16.77 15.57 8.85
CA LYS A 462 16.65 15.24 7.42
C LYS A 462 17.77 14.35 6.90
N LYS A 463 18.94 14.33 7.56
CA LYS A 463 20.06 13.43 7.21
C LYS A 463 19.75 11.98 7.51
N ILE A 464 18.97 11.72 8.56
CA ILE A 464 18.47 10.40 8.93
C ILE A 464 17.15 10.13 8.19
N GLY A 465 16.17 11.02 8.30
CA GLY A 465 14.87 10.97 7.64
C GLY A 465 14.15 9.65 7.84
N ARG A 466 13.75 9.02 6.74
CA ARG A 466 13.16 7.67 6.74
C ARG A 466 14.22 6.64 7.11
N ASN A 467 13.94 5.86 8.15
CA ASN A 467 14.93 4.92 8.69
C ASN A 467 14.24 3.70 9.32
N ILE A 468 15.01 2.67 9.59
CA ILE A 468 14.64 1.61 10.53
C ILE A 468 15.32 1.93 11.86
N ALA A 469 14.51 2.17 12.90
CA ALA A 469 14.97 2.32 14.27
C ALA A 469 15.06 0.95 14.96
N LEU A 470 16.12 0.73 15.72
CA LEU A 470 16.37 -0.49 16.48
C LEU A 470 16.20 -0.19 17.97
N TYR A 471 15.40 -1.01 18.62
CA TYR A 471 15.17 -0.93 20.07
C TYR A 471 15.51 -2.26 20.73
N ALA A 472 16.02 -2.23 21.96
CA ALA A 472 16.30 -3.40 22.77
C ALA A 472 15.48 -3.40 24.07
N SER A 473 15.09 -4.60 24.53
CA SER A 473 14.35 -4.80 25.79
C SER A 473 14.69 -6.15 26.42
N LYS A 474 14.69 -6.22 27.74
CA LYS A 474 14.81 -7.48 28.48
C LYS A 474 13.46 -8.07 28.90
N ASP A 475 12.41 -7.24 28.93
CA ASP A 475 11.12 -7.57 29.55
C ASP A 475 9.90 -7.32 28.65
N LEU A 476 10.09 -6.99 27.35
CA LEU A 476 9.02 -6.64 26.41
C LEU A 476 8.24 -5.36 26.77
N LYS A 477 8.53 -4.72 27.87
CA LYS A 477 7.78 -3.59 28.45
C LYS A 477 8.55 -2.29 28.37
N LYS A 478 9.86 -2.34 28.67
CA LYS A 478 10.77 -1.19 28.64
C LYS A 478 11.75 -1.34 27.48
N TRP A 479 11.81 -0.34 26.62
CA TRP A 479 12.59 -0.36 25.40
C TRP A 479 13.57 0.80 25.32
N GLU A 480 14.77 0.52 24.89
CA GLU A 480 15.85 1.48 24.68
C GLU A 480 16.16 1.56 23.18
N LEU A 481 16.23 2.79 22.63
CA LEU A 481 16.67 3.03 21.24
C LEU A 481 18.17 2.77 21.16
N THR A 482 18.60 1.86 20.30
CA THR A 482 20.00 1.45 20.17
C THR A 482 20.64 1.90 18.87
N GLY A 483 19.85 2.11 17.81
CA GLY A 483 20.38 2.50 16.51
C GLY A 483 19.34 2.91 15.50
N LYS A 484 19.80 3.50 14.39
CA LYS A 484 18.97 3.88 13.23
C LYS A 484 19.69 3.52 11.92
N ILE A 485 18.96 2.98 10.97
CA ILE A 485 19.46 2.59 9.65
C ILE A 485 18.74 3.43 8.59
N PRO A 486 19.36 4.49 8.03
CA PRO A 486 18.69 5.42 7.12
C PRO A 486 18.25 4.80 5.79
N GLY A 487 17.25 5.44 5.18
CA GLY A 487 16.85 5.20 3.79
C GLY A 487 15.90 4.02 3.57
N TYR A 488 15.27 3.44 4.59
CA TYR A 488 14.27 2.38 4.50
C TYR A 488 12.87 2.90 4.77
N PHE A 489 11.86 2.16 4.30
CA PHE A 489 10.46 2.56 4.38
C PHE A 489 9.55 1.35 4.66
N GLU A 490 8.79 1.39 5.75
CA GLU A 490 7.77 0.41 6.18
C GLU A 490 8.25 -1.05 6.33
N CYS A 491 7.50 -1.83 7.10
CA CYS A 491 7.60 -3.29 7.24
C CYS A 491 9.05 -3.78 7.34
N ALA A 492 9.75 -3.29 8.36
CA ALA A 492 11.12 -3.69 8.64
C ALA A 492 11.21 -5.18 8.95
N GLU A 493 12.17 -5.87 8.36
CA GLU A 493 12.56 -7.24 8.69
C GLU A 493 14.05 -7.29 8.98
N ILE A 494 14.44 -8.04 10.00
CA ILE A 494 15.84 -8.34 10.32
C ILE A 494 15.96 -9.81 10.69
N PHE A 495 16.90 -10.51 10.06
CA PHE A 495 17.10 -11.94 10.26
C PHE A 495 18.52 -12.38 9.87
N GLU A 496 18.94 -13.52 10.39
CA GLU A 496 20.24 -14.12 10.12
C GLU A 496 20.10 -15.31 9.16
N LEU A 497 21.04 -15.43 8.22
CA LEU A 497 21.09 -16.52 7.25
C LEU A 497 22.51 -17.08 7.08
N PRO A 498 22.66 -18.39 6.92
CA PRO A 498 23.93 -19.00 6.52
C PRO A 498 24.26 -18.63 5.07
N VAL A 499 25.54 -18.40 4.78
CA VAL A 499 26.06 -18.19 3.42
C VAL A 499 26.40 -19.55 2.82
N ASP A 500 25.92 -19.80 1.60
CA ASP A 500 26.12 -21.06 0.86
C ASP A 500 25.71 -22.33 1.65
N GLY A 501 24.80 -22.18 2.62
CA GLY A 501 24.35 -23.27 3.49
C GLY A 501 25.29 -23.61 4.66
N ASP A 502 26.42 -22.92 4.79
CA ASP A 502 27.39 -23.10 5.87
C ASP A 502 26.91 -22.38 7.15
N LYS A 503 26.41 -23.16 8.11
CA LYS A 503 25.89 -22.64 9.38
C LYS A 503 26.96 -21.96 10.27
N THR A 504 28.24 -22.14 9.96
CA THR A 504 29.35 -21.49 10.68
C THR A 504 29.66 -20.09 10.11
N LYS A 505 29.14 -19.78 8.91
CA LYS A 505 29.32 -18.51 8.21
C LYS A 505 27.97 -17.84 8.00
N THR A 506 27.50 -17.13 8.99
CA THR A 506 26.23 -16.44 8.93
C THR A 506 26.38 -14.95 8.65
N LYS A 507 25.37 -14.36 8.05
CA LYS A 507 25.22 -12.90 7.88
C LYS A 507 23.81 -12.46 8.18
N TRP A 508 23.69 -11.25 8.62
CA TRP A 508 22.41 -10.61 8.88
C TRP A 508 21.89 -9.88 7.65
N VAL A 509 20.59 -9.88 7.51
CA VAL A 509 19.87 -9.15 6.45
C VAL A 509 18.92 -8.16 7.08
N ILE A 510 18.96 -6.90 6.62
CA ILE A 510 17.92 -5.92 6.83
C ILE A 510 17.09 -5.78 5.56
N PHE A 511 15.77 -5.80 5.69
CA PHE A 511 14.84 -5.82 4.55
C PHE A 511 13.67 -4.86 4.82
N ALA A 512 13.05 -4.30 3.79
CA ALA A 512 11.92 -3.37 3.92
C ALA A 512 10.78 -3.68 2.93
N ALA A 513 9.65 -3.00 3.10
CA ALA A 513 8.41 -3.27 2.36
C ALA A 513 8.56 -3.30 0.84
N ASP A 514 9.46 -2.49 0.27
CA ASP A 514 9.70 -2.37 -1.17
C ASP A 514 10.64 -3.45 -1.74
N ALA A 515 10.92 -4.48 -0.94
CA ALA A 515 11.81 -5.60 -1.28
C ALA A 515 13.29 -5.22 -1.46
N ARG A 516 13.71 -4.08 -0.95
CA ARG A 516 15.12 -3.71 -0.90
C ARG A 516 15.75 -4.20 0.39
N TYR A 517 16.98 -4.72 0.27
CA TYR A 517 17.71 -5.30 1.39
C TYR A 517 19.20 -4.93 1.36
N ALA A 518 19.83 -5.05 2.52
CA ALA A 518 21.29 -5.08 2.65
C ALA A 518 21.72 -6.30 3.46
N VAL A 519 22.91 -6.80 3.16
CA VAL A 519 23.59 -7.86 3.91
C VAL A 519 24.67 -7.22 4.79
N GLY A 520 24.89 -7.76 5.99
CA GLY A 520 25.88 -7.22 6.91
C GLY A 520 26.02 -8.02 8.19
N THR A 521 26.43 -7.35 9.26
CA THR A 521 26.54 -7.88 10.61
C THR A 521 25.59 -7.16 11.57
N PHE A 522 25.17 -7.87 12.61
CA PHE A 522 24.32 -7.33 13.66
C PHE A 522 24.78 -7.83 15.04
N ASP A 523 24.98 -6.94 15.98
CA ASP A 523 25.48 -7.22 17.35
C ASP A 523 24.38 -7.23 18.41
N GLY A 524 23.11 -7.20 17.99
CA GLY A 524 21.93 -7.08 18.84
C GLY A 524 21.47 -5.65 19.09
N LYS A 525 22.24 -4.65 18.68
CA LYS A 525 21.96 -3.22 18.85
C LYS A 525 22.18 -2.42 17.57
N LYS A 526 23.20 -2.75 16.79
CA LYS A 526 23.62 -2.03 15.60
C LYS A 526 23.76 -2.98 14.41
N PHE A 527 23.19 -2.58 13.28
CA PHE A 527 23.41 -3.24 12.00
C PHE A 527 24.50 -2.49 11.20
N THR A 528 25.48 -3.23 10.69
CA THR A 528 26.56 -2.68 9.84
C THR A 528 26.51 -3.37 8.48
N PRO A 529 26.13 -2.66 7.39
CA PRO A 529 26.10 -3.25 6.06
C PRO A 529 27.53 -3.54 5.56
N GLU A 530 27.72 -4.60 4.80
CA GLU A 530 29.00 -4.98 4.19
C GLU A 530 29.23 -4.36 2.79
N HIS A 531 28.25 -3.65 2.26
CA HIS A 531 28.28 -3.05 0.94
C HIS A 531 27.50 -1.75 0.91
N GLU A 532 27.85 -0.88 -0.02
CA GLU A 532 27.06 0.31 -0.31
C GLU A 532 25.78 -0.04 -1.07
N GLY A 533 24.76 0.82 -0.90
CA GLY A 533 23.48 0.68 -1.58
C GLY A 533 22.63 -0.47 -1.07
N LYS A 534 21.62 -0.85 -1.85
CA LYS A 534 20.65 -1.88 -1.51
C LYS A 534 20.40 -2.77 -2.71
N HIS A 535 20.25 -4.06 -2.44
CA HIS A 535 19.88 -5.05 -3.43
C HIS A 535 18.36 -5.21 -3.50
N ARG A 536 17.89 -5.87 -4.55
CA ARG A 536 16.47 -6.21 -4.75
C ARG A 536 16.37 -7.64 -5.24
N VAL A 537 15.37 -8.38 -4.74
CA VAL A 537 15.11 -9.77 -5.16
C VAL A 537 13.66 -9.96 -5.58
N HIS A 538 12.70 -9.21 -5.06
CA HIS A 538 11.29 -9.27 -5.44
C HIS A 538 10.90 -8.15 -6.41
N TYR A 539 10.02 -8.48 -7.36
CA TYR A 539 9.56 -7.63 -8.46
C TYR A 539 8.04 -7.69 -8.62
N GLY A 540 7.49 -6.76 -9.40
CA GLY A 540 6.07 -6.72 -9.74
C GLY A 540 5.17 -6.30 -8.59
N ALA A 541 4.07 -7.00 -8.39
CA ALA A 541 3.01 -6.65 -7.43
C ALA A 541 3.30 -7.11 -5.99
N TYR A 542 4.54 -7.22 -5.59
CA TYR A 542 4.99 -7.63 -4.26
C TYR A 542 5.18 -6.43 -3.33
N TYR A 543 4.82 -6.59 -2.04
CA TYR A 543 5.03 -5.57 -1.01
C TYR A 543 4.96 -6.14 0.40
N ALA A 544 5.49 -5.40 1.41
CA ALA A 544 5.25 -5.56 2.85
C ALA A 544 5.34 -7.01 3.36
N SER A 545 6.40 -7.72 3.02
CA SER A 545 6.59 -9.12 3.46
C SER A 545 7.05 -9.25 4.90
N GLN A 546 6.77 -10.41 5.49
CA GLN A 546 7.31 -10.81 6.77
C GLN A 546 7.87 -12.24 6.75
N CYS A 547 8.79 -12.50 7.70
CA CYS A 547 9.39 -13.81 7.92
C CYS A 547 8.83 -14.47 9.19
N PHE A 548 8.63 -15.80 9.14
CA PHE A 548 8.28 -16.58 10.32
C PHE A 548 9.42 -16.59 11.35
N SER A 549 9.08 -16.28 12.59
CA SER A 549 9.96 -16.50 13.73
C SER A 549 9.89 -17.97 14.21
N ASN A 550 11.00 -18.50 14.73
CA ASN A 550 11.05 -19.83 15.36
C ASN A 550 10.76 -21.02 14.42
N SER A 551 11.05 -20.93 13.12
CA SER A 551 10.90 -22.10 12.21
C SER A 551 11.66 -23.31 12.77
N PRO A 552 11.05 -24.51 12.82
CA PRO A 552 11.61 -25.67 13.55
C PRO A 552 12.88 -26.24 12.90
N ASP A 553 13.06 -26.03 11.59
CA ASP A 553 14.20 -26.48 10.81
C ASP A 553 15.26 -25.39 10.57
N GLY A 554 15.10 -24.24 11.22
CA GLY A 554 16.03 -23.11 11.10
C GLY A 554 15.93 -22.35 9.78
N ARG A 555 14.98 -22.68 8.89
CA ARG A 555 14.73 -21.90 7.66
C ARG A 555 14.14 -20.52 8.00
N VAL A 556 14.50 -19.53 7.21
CA VAL A 556 13.81 -18.24 7.19
C VAL A 556 12.82 -18.28 6.03
N VAL A 557 11.53 -18.39 6.36
CA VAL A 557 10.44 -18.45 5.39
C VAL A 557 9.66 -17.16 5.40
N GLN A 558 9.46 -16.58 4.21
CA GLN A 558 8.82 -15.28 4.00
C GLN A 558 7.52 -15.41 3.22
N ILE A 559 6.53 -14.57 3.54
CA ILE A 559 5.31 -14.37 2.75
C ILE A 559 5.17 -12.85 2.50
N GLY A 560 4.83 -12.46 1.27
CA GLY A 560 4.56 -11.07 0.88
C GLY A 560 3.09 -10.82 0.58
N TRP A 561 2.68 -9.56 0.65
CA TRP A 561 1.40 -9.11 0.10
C TRP A 561 1.49 -9.06 -1.42
N ALA A 562 0.68 -9.85 -2.11
CA ALA A 562 0.46 -9.77 -3.54
C ALA A 562 -0.64 -8.75 -3.83
N ARG A 563 -0.25 -7.55 -4.29
CA ARG A 563 -1.15 -6.41 -4.58
C ARG A 563 -1.93 -6.64 -5.87
N ILE A 564 -2.82 -7.64 -5.85
CA ILE A 564 -3.57 -8.08 -7.03
C ILE A 564 -5.05 -7.82 -6.79
N ASN A 565 -5.65 -7.00 -7.65
CA ASN A 565 -7.09 -6.79 -7.62
C ASN A 565 -7.80 -8.04 -8.18
N ILE A 566 -8.73 -8.60 -7.39
CA ILE A 566 -9.51 -9.79 -7.74
C ILE A 566 -10.97 -9.35 -7.88
N PRO A 567 -11.44 -9.03 -9.12
CA PRO A 567 -12.75 -8.42 -9.31
C PRO A 567 -13.91 -9.35 -8.91
N ASP A 568 -15.00 -8.75 -8.49
CA ASP A 568 -16.31 -9.35 -8.24
C ASP A 568 -16.36 -10.52 -7.22
N MET A 569 -15.28 -10.76 -6.48
CA MET A 569 -15.22 -11.75 -5.42
C MET A 569 -15.59 -11.14 -4.07
N PRO A 570 -16.00 -11.93 -3.07
CA PRO A 570 -16.29 -11.45 -1.70
C PRO A 570 -15.03 -11.15 -0.88
N PHE A 571 -13.87 -11.24 -1.49
CA PHE A 571 -12.55 -10.89 -0.95
C PHE A 571 -11.74 -10.13 -2.01
N ASN A 572 -10.67 -9.48 -1.60
CA ASN A 572 -9.75 -8.81 -2.53
C ASN A 572 -8.34 -8.88 -2.00
N GLN A 573 -7.36 -8.98 -2.90
CA GLN A 573 -5.94 -9.21 -2.66
C GLN A 573 -5.66 -10.66 -2.22
N THR A 574 -4.37 -11.03 -2.21
CA THR A 574 -3.90 -12.34 -1.77
C THR A 574 -2.46 -12.22 -1.27
N PHE A 575 -1.86 -13.34 -0.86
CA PHE A 575 -0.46 -13.42 -0.46
C PHE A 575 0.35 -14.19 -1.51
N THR A 576 1.67 -13.98 -1.52
CA THR A 576 2.60 -14.82 -2.29
C THR A 576 2.61 -16.25 -1.76
N VAL A 577 3.11 -17.22 -2.53
CA VAL A 577 3.47 -18.50 -1.92
C VAL A 577 4.54 -18.27 -0.84
N PRO A 578 4.59 -19.09 0.22
CA PRO A 578 5.69 -19.06 1.17
C PRO A 578 7.02 -19.36 0.48
N THR A 579 8.03 -18.55 0.77
CA THR A 579 9.34 -18.63 0.13
C THR A 579 10.46 -18.83 1.15
N ASN A 580 11.39 -19.71 0.86
CA ASN A 580 12.61 -19.91 1.63
C ASN A 580 13.67 -18.90 1.18
N LEU A 581 14.29 -18.20 2.12
CA LEU A 581 15.36 -17.24 1.89
C LEU A 581 16.72 -17.91 2.14
N THR A 582 17.69 -17.67 1.25
CA THR A 582 19.08 -18.15 1.39
C THR A 582 20.05 -17.07 0.96
N LEU A 583 21.29 -17.11 1.46
CA LEU A 583 22.39 -16.28 0.99
C LEU A 583 23.38 -17.11 0.19
N HIS A 584 23.80 -16.59 -0.95
CA HIS A 584 24.80 -17.22 -1.81
C HIS A 584 25.92 -16.26 -2.19
N THR A 585 27.13 -16.77 -2.27
CA THR A 585 28.27 -16.08 -2.84
C THR A 585 28.09 -15.97 -4.36
N THR A 586 28.14 -14.76 -4.89
CA THR A 586 28.08 -14.48 -6.32
C THR A 586 29.31 -13.64 -6.74
N LYS A 587 29.48 -13.43 -8.04
CA LYS A 587 30.55 -12.53 -8.56
C LYS A 587 30.44 -11.13 -8.02
N GLY A 588 29.22 -10.67 -7.72
CA GLY A 588 28.93 -9.35 -7.16
C GLY A 588 28.95 -9.28 -5.63
N GLY A 589 29.41 -10.32 -4.91
CA GLY A 589 29.36 -10.44 -3.44
C GLY A 589 28.18 -11.29 -2.96
N THR A 590 27.90 -11.25 -1.65
CA THR A 590 26.81 -12.04 -1.06
C THR A 590 25.45 -11.51 -1.51
N ARG A 591 24.57 -12.41 -2.01
CA ARG A 591 23.21 -12.07 -2.48
C ARG A 591 22.18 -12.99 -1.85
N MET A 592 20.98 -12.45 -1.64
CA MET A 592 19.82 -13.22 -1.18
C MET A 592 19.09 -13.84 -2.37
N PHE A 593 18.73 -15.11 -2.21
CA PHE A 593 17.93 -15.91 -3.14
C PHE A 593 16.61 -16.28 -2.49
N VAL A 594 15.56 -16.40 -3.30
CA VAL A 594 14.19 -16.62 -2.86
C VAL A 594 13.56 -17.74 -3.66
N THR A 595 13.25 -18.85 -3.01
CA THR A 595 12.65 -20.03 -3.65
C THR A 595 11.34 -20.41 -2.98
N PRO A 596 10.30 -20.84 -3.71
CA PRO A 596 9.13 -21.45 -3.09
C PRO A 596 9.54 -22.59 -2.15
N ILE A 597 8.83 -22.73 -1.03
CA ILE A 597 9.11 -23.83 -0.10
C ILE A 597 8.88 -25.20 -0.76
N LYS A 598 9.66 -26.20 -0.36
CA LYS A 598 9.58 -27.56 -0.90
C LYS A 598 8.22 -28.22 -0.69
N GLU A 599 7.51 -27.86 0.36
CA GLU A 599 6.18 -28.36 0.69
C GLU A 599 5.15 -28.11 -0.42
N LEU A 600 5.33 -27.04 -1.20
CA LEU A 600 4.46 -26.71 -2.34
C LEU A 600 4.48 -27.82 -3.41
N GLU A 601 5.56 -28.54 -3.55
CA GLU A 601 5.69 -29.62 -4.54
C GLU A 601 4.79 -30.82 -4.25
N LYS A 602 4.33 -31.00 -3.00
CA LYS A 602 3.33 -32.02 -2.62
C LYS A 602 1.98 -31.81 -3.32
N LEU A 603 1.73 -30.59 -3.82
CA LEU A 603 0.52 -30.28 -4.58
C LEU A 603 0.63 -30.68 -6.06
N ARG A 604 1.82 -31.04 -6.56
CA ARG A 604 1.98 -31.51 -7.93
C ARG A 604 1.21 -32.81 -8.15
N VAL A 605 0.45 -32.86 -9.23
CA VAL A 605 -0.17 -34.10 -9.71
C VAL A 605 0.92 -34.93 -10.39
N PRO A 606 1.02 -36.22 -10.10
CA PRO A 606 1.99 -37.12 -10.78
C PRO A 606 1.81 -37.11 -12.32
N GLY A 607 2.90 -37.31 -13.05
CA GLY A 607 2.86 -37.35 -14.51
C GLY A 607 3.05 -35.98 -15.18
N ALA A 608 4.14 -35.28 -14.82
CA ALA A 608 4.54 -34.05 -15.50
C ALA A 608 4.62 -34.25 -17.01
N LYS A 609 4.08 -33.28 -17.76
CA LYS A 609 4.24 -33.25 -19.23
C LYS A 609 5.41 -32.36 -19.59
N GLY A 610 6.08 -32.67 -20.71
CA GLY A 610 7.16 -31.81 -21.17
C GLY A 610 8.14 -32.51 -22.13
N ALA A 611 9.37 -32.00 -22.14
CA ALA A 611 10.44 -32.47 -22.97
C ALA A 611 11.79 -32.32 -22.25
N GLU A 612 12.73 -33.22 -22.56
CA GLU A 612 14.11 -33.19 -22.05
C GLU A 612 15.10 -33.38 -23.18
N ASN A 613 16.26 -32.77 -23.06
CA ASN A 613 17.41 -32.91 -23.95
C ASN A 613 17.07 -32.70 -25.45
N LYS A 614 16.22 -31.73 -25.79
CA LYS A 614 15.84 -31.39 -27.16
C LYS A 614 16.51 -30.11 -27.65
N THR A 615 16.98 -30.13 -28.90
CA THR A 615 17.31 -28.90 -29.62
C THR A 615 16.03 -28.35 -30.21
N LEU A 616 15.74 -27.07 -29.95
CA LEU A 616 14.58 -26.33 -30.48
C LEU A 616 15.10 -25.31 -31.50
N ALA A 617 14.78 -25.54 -32.77
CA ALA A 617 15.17 -24.65 -33.87
C ALA A 617 14.44 -23.30 -33.78
N ASP A 618 14.99 -22.29 -34.45
CA ASP A 618 14.42 -20.94 -34.52
C ASP A 618 12.94 -20.97 -34.95
N GLY A 619 12.11 -20.23 -34.24
CA GLY A 619 10.67 -20.13 -34.46
C GLY A 619 9.87 -21.40 -34.12
N LYS A 620 10.52 -22.52 -33.80
CA LYS A 620 9.83 -23.77 -33.39
C LYS A 620 9.44 -23.71 -31.92
N CYS A 621 8.40 -24.47 -31.57
CA CYS A 621 7.93 -24.57 -30.18
C CYS A 621 7.69 -26.01 -29.76
N ILE A 622 7.84 -26.25 -28.45
CA ILE A 622 7.34 -27.44 -27.75
C ILE A 622 6.03 -27.04 -27.08
N THR A 623 4.97 -27.79 -27.32
CA THR A 623 3.64 -27.51 -26.79
C THR A 623 3.17 -28.57 -25.81
N ILE A 624 2.43 -28.15 -24.79
CA ILE A 624 1.77 -29.00 -23.80
C ILE A 624 0.29 -28.57 -23.76
N ASP A 625 -0.61 -29.51 -24.02
CA ASP A 625 -2.05 -29.27 -23.80
C ASP A 625 -2.35 -29.31 -22.31
N ALA A 626 -2.82 -28.17 -21.77
CA ALA A 626 -3.21 -28.01 -20.37
C ALA A 626 -4.60 -28.61 -20.07
N LYS A 627 -5.28 -29.25 -21.05
CA LYS A 627 -6.57 -29.93 -20.87
C LYS A 627 -7.64 -29.12 -20.11
N GLY A 628 -7.69 -27.84 -20.35
CA GLY A 628 -8.65 -26.92 -19.70
C GLY A 628 -8.34 -26.63 -18.21
N LYS A 629 -7.18 -27.02 -17.70
CA LYS A 629 -6.77 -26.76 -16.30
C LYS A 629 -6.25 -25.33 -16.11
N GLN A 630 -6.24 -24.88 -14.86
CA GLN A 630 -5.91 -23.48 -14.48
C GLN A 630 -4.66 -23.38 -13.61
N LEU A 631 -4.25 -24.48 -12.97
CA LEU A 631 -3.23 -24.49 -11.90
C LEU A 631 -2.00 -25.25 -12.38
N TYR A 632 -0.88 -24.56 -12.49
CA TYR A 632 0.35 -25.17 -12.97
C TYR A 632 1.58 -24.68 -12.23
N ASP A 633 2.56 -25.58 -12.11
CA ASP A 633 3.94 -25.35 -11.73
C ASP A 633 4.80 -25.73 -12.94
N ILE A 634 5.37 -24.76 -13.64
CA ILE A 634 6.10 -24.92 -14.87
C ILE A 634 7.57 -24.64 -14.62
N VAL A 635 8.44 -25.61 -14.89
CA VAL A 635 9.88 -25.46 -14.73
C VAL A 635 10.56 -25.60 -16.09
N VAL A 636 11.35 -24.60 -16.45
CA VAL A 636 12.09 -24.53 -17.72
C VAL A 636 13.57 -24.38 -17.44
N THR A 637 14.39 -25.27 -18.01
CA THR A 637 15.84 -25.15 -18.04
C THR A 637 16.32 -25.18 -19.49
N VAL A 638 16.94 -24.09 -19.92
CA VAL A 638 17.44 -23.91 -21.28
C VAL A 638 18.93 -23.57 -21.29
N LYS A 639 19.62 -24.00 -22.33
CA LYS A 639 21.01 -23.61 -22.60
C LYS A 639 21.07 -22.85 -23.91
N LYS A 640 21.86 -21.77 -23.94
CA LYS A 640 22.08 -20.97 -25.13
C LYS A 640 22.70 -21.81 -26.26
N GLY A 641 22.09 -21.73 -27.44
CA GLY A 641 22.69 -22.00 -28.72
C GLY A 641 22.96 -20.68 -29.45
N THR A 642 22.29 -20.49 -30.60
CA THR A 642 22.29 -19.24 -31.32
C THR A 642 21.09 -18.33 -30.97
N ALA A 643 20.09 -18.86 -30.23
CA ALA A 643 18.87 -18.16 -29.87
C ALA A 643 19.13 -16.82 -29.13
N LYS A 644 18.30 -15.83 -29.44
CA LYS A 644 18.25 -14.56 -28.71
C LYS A 644 17.35 -14.64 -27.49
N LYS A 645 16.22 -15.38 -27.59
CA LYS A 645 15.24 -15.51 -26.51
C LYS A 645 14.68 -16.92 -26.38
N ALA A 646 14.33 -17.28 -25.14
CA ALA A 646 13.43 -18.38 -24.82
C ALA A 646 12.10 -17.79 -24.33
N VAL A 647 10.99 -18.10 -25.01
CA VAL A 647 9.68 -17.52 -24.74
C VAL A 647 8.73 -18.62 -24.27
N LEU A 648 8.29 -18.55 -23.03
CA LEU A 648 7.28 -19.41 -22.43
C LEU A 648 5.91 -18.70 -22.44
N LYS A 649 4.91 -19.32 -23.09
CA LYS A 649 3.52 -18.84 -23.07
C LYS A 649 2.63 -19.80 -22.28
N TYR A 650 1.69 -19.26 -21.49
CA TYR A 650 0.74 -20.00 -20.66
C TYR A 650 -0.59 -19.22 -20.57
N GLY A 651 -1.56 -19.59 -21.39
CA GLY A 651 -2.76 -18.79 -21.61
C GLY A 651 -2.39 -17.41 -22.19
N ALA A 652 -2.90 -16.32 -21.61
CA ALA A 652 -2.51 -14.95 -21.96
C ALA A 652 -1.19 -14.50 -21.30
N GLY A 653 -0.58 -15.33 -20.45
CA GLY A 653 0.69 -15.03 -19.77
C GLY A 653 1.89 -15.34 -20.66
N VAL A 654 2.95 -14.54 -20.50
CA VAL A 654 4.24 -14.73 -21.17
C VAL A 654 5.37 -14.45 -20.19
N THR A 655 6.36 -15.34 -20.18
CA THR A 655 7.65 -15.13 -19.51
C THR A 655 8.77 -15.33 -20.51
N THR A 656 9.69 -14.38 -20.58
CA THR A 656 10.77 -14.39 -21.56
C THR A 656 12.12 -14.39 -20.85
N TYR A 657 13.01 -15.29 -21.28
CA TYR A 657 14.44 -15.17 -20.98
C TYR A 657 15.18 -14.58 -22.18
N ASP A 658 15.85 -13.46 -21.98
CA ASP A 658 16.72 -12.81 -22.96
C ASP A 658 18.17 -13.21 -22.70
N PHE A 659 18.78 -13.94 -23.64
CA PHE A 659 20.13 -14.46 -23.51
C PHE A 659 21.25 -13.41 -23.56
N ALA A 660 21.00 -12.30 -24.26
CA ALA A 660 21.96 -11.20 -24.36
C ALA A 660 21.90 -10.29 -23.14
N ALA A 661 20.69 -9.90 -22.74
CA ALA A 661 20.47 -9.06 -21.56
C ALA A 661 20.66 -9.82 -20.25
N GLN A 662 20.69 -11.16 -20.28
CA GLN A 662 20.69 -12.05 -19.10
C GLN A 662 19.56 -11.69 -18.12
N LYS A 663 18.32 -11.65 -18.63
CA LYS A 663 17.15 -11.32 -17.84
C LYS A 663 16.02 -12.31 -18.07
N VAL A 664 15.36 -12.72 -16.99
CA VAL A 664 14.04 -13.34 -17.03
C VAL A 664 13.00 -12.23 -16.79
N ASP A 665 12.23 -11.85 -17.81
CA ASP A 665 11.45 -10.64 -17.86
C ASP A 665 12.32 -9.41 -17.50
N GLU A 666 12.01 -8.66 -16.42
CA GLU A 666 12.83 -7.55 -15.92
C GLU A 666 13.90 -7.95 -14.90
N MET A 667 13.93 -9.22 -14.47
CA MET A 667 14.82 -9.72 -13.42
C MET A 667 16.21 -10.07 -13.97
N PRO A 668 17.27 -9.38 -13.56
CA PRO A 668 18.63 -9.75 -13.95
C PRO A 668 19.03 -11.09 -13.31
N VAL A 669 19.71 -11.91 -14.05
CA VAL A 669 20.16 -13.24 -13.61
C VAL A 669 21.61 -13.49 -13.97
N GLU A 670 22.38 -14.07 -13.06
CA GLU A 670 23.72 -14.57 -13.35
C GLU A 670 23.62 -16.00 -13.90
N VAL A 671 24.20 -16.22 -15.07
CA VAL A 671 24.13 -17.49 -15.78
C VAL A 671 25.45 -18.26 -15.63
N LYS A 672 25.37 -19.49 -15.17
CA LYS A 672 26.52 -20.43 -15.14
C LYS A 672 26.47 -21.35 -16.36
N ASP A 673 27.57 -21.48 -17.06
CA ASP A 673 27.74 -22.40 -18.22
C ASP A 673 26.69 -22.23 -19.34
N GLY A 674 26.17 -20.99 -19.50
CA GLY A 674 25.15 -20.69 -20.50
C GLY A 674 23.77 -21.30 -20.21
N THR A 675 23.58 -21.92 -19.06
CA THR A 675 22.32 -22.56 -18.67
C THR A 675 21.52 -21.67 -17.69
N VAL A 676 20.21 -21.51 -17.94
CA VAL A 676 19.31 -20.82 -17.02
C VAL A 676 18.10 -21.69 -16.72
N THR A 677 17.65 -21.64 -15.46
CA THR A 677 16.39 -22.25 -15.03
C THR A 677 15.45 -21.15 -14.56
N PHE A 678 14.21 -21.20 -15.00
CA PHE A 678 13.14 -20.38 -14.43
C PHE A 678 11.88 -21.22 -14.19
N ARG A 679 11.11 -20.83 -13.17
CA ARG A 679 9.89 -21.53 -12.74
C ARG A 679 8.73 -20.56 -12.75
N VAL A 680 7.57 -21.01 -13.21
CA VAL A 680 6.34 -20.21 -13.26
C VAL A 680 5.23 -20.93 -12.51
N LEU A 681 4.71 -20.31 -11.47
CA LEU A 681 3.56 -20.78 -10.72
C LEU A 681 2.32 -20.04 -11.24
N VAL A 682 1.35 -20.77 -11.76
CA VAL A 682 0.10 -20.21 -12.30
C VAL A 682 -1.06 -20.66 -11.45
N ASP A 683 -1.74 -19.69 -10.82
CA ASP A 683 -2.99 -19.89 -10.09
C ASP A 683 -4.11 -19.07 -10.78
N ARG A 684 -5.36 -19.15 -10.29
CA ARG A 684 -6.53 -18.51 -10.92
C ARG A 684 -6.36 -17.01 -11.16
N PRO A 685 -6.01 -16.17 -10.14
CA PRO A 685 -5.83 -14.72 -10.34
C PRO A 685 -4.36 -14.29 -10.39
N ILE A 686 -3.39 -15.16 -10.06
CA ILE A 686 -2.01 -14.78 -9.77
C ILE A 686 -1.01 -15.64 -10.52
N VAL A 687 0.11 -15.04 -10.92
CA VAL A 687 1.28 -15.70 -11.48
C VAL A 687 2.53 -15.26 -10.74
N GLU A 688 3.39 -16.20 -10.40
CA GLU A 688 4.70 -15.94 -9.83
C GLU A 688 5.80 -16.56 -10.70
N VAL A 689 6.85 -15.78 -10.96
CA VAL A 689 8.01 -16.18 -11.78
C VAL A 689 9.25 -16.15 -10.93
N ILE A 690 9.95 -17.28 -10.86
CA ILE A 690 11.20 -17.44 -10.13
C ILE A 690 12.33 -17.60 -11.14
N ALA A 691 13.33 -16.73 -11.09
CA ALA A 691 14.42 -16.69 -12.03
C ALA A 691 15.71 -17.26 -11.42
N ALA A 692 16.45 -18.05 -12.21
CA ALA A 692 17.80 -18.54 -11.91
C ALA A 692 17.96 -19.10 -10.49
N GLY A 693 17.08 -20.04 -10.13
CA GLY A 693 17.15 -20.69 -8.82
C GLY A 693 16.82 -19.77 -7.63
N GLY A 694 16.17 -18.64 -7.87
CA GLY A 694 15.75 -17.70 -6.82
C GLY A 694 16.49 -16.35 -6.81
N ALA A 695 17.35 -16.08 -7.77
CA ALA A 695 18.02 -14.78 -7.90
C ALA A 695 17.05 -13.63 -8.14
N GLY A 696 15.84 -13.92 -8.63
CA GLY A 696 14.74 -13.00 -8.78
C GLY A 696 13.39 -13.70 -8.60
N PHE A 697 12.44 -13.00 -8.01
CA PHE A 697 11.06 -13.45 -7.77
C PHE A 697 10.07 -12.35 -8.15
N LYS A 698 9.19 -12.62 -9.12
CA LYS A 698 8.20 -11.67 -9.61
C LYS A 698 6.79 -12.15 -9.32
N THR A 699 5.96 -11.29 -8.74
CA THR A 699 4.54 -11.52 -8.53
C THR A 699 3.72 -10.65 -9.45
N SER A 700 2.71 -11.21 -10.12
CA SER A 700 1.84 -10.48 -11.05
C SER A 700 0.40 -10.98 -11.00
N GLY A 701 -0.56 -10.10 -11.30
CA GLY A 701 -1.92 -10.52 -11.62
C GLY A 701 -1.93 -11.26 -12.97
N ARG A 702 -2.74 -12.30 -13.06
CA ARG A 702 -2.96 -13.04 -14.30
C ARG A 702 -3.75 -12.18 -15.30
N ARG A 703 -3.36 -12.14 -16.58
CA ARG A 703 -4.02 -11.32 -17.63
C ARG A 703 -5.41 -11.83 -18.01
N ASP A 704 -5.62 -13.13 -17.83
CA ASP A 704 -6.89 -13.84 -18.10
C ASP A 704 -7.36 -14.60 -16.83
N PRO A 705 -7.67 -13.90 -15.73
CA PRO A 705 -7.92 -14.53 -14.46
C PRO A 705 -9.09 -15.51 -14.53
N GLY A 706 -8.91 -16.70 -13.94
CA GLY A 706 -9.93 -17.75 -13.91
C GLY A 706 -10.16 -18.49 -15.21
N LYS A 707 -9.52 -18.12 -16.33
CA LYS A 707 -9.65 -18.87 -17.59
C LYS A 707 -8.72 -20.12 -17.61
N PRO A 708 -9.12 -21.19 -18.28
CA PRO A 708 -8.24 -22.30 -18.58
C PRO A 708 -7.00 -21.86 -19.38
N LEU A 709 -5.87 -22.54 -19.19
CA LEU A 709 -4.62 -22.15 -19.87
C LEU A 709 -4.60 -22.52 -21.37
N GLY A 710 -5.39 -23.49 -21.82
CA GLY A 710 -5.33 -24.00 -23.19
C GLY A 710 -3.99 -24.69 -23.45
N THR A 711 -3.09 -24.02 -24.16
CA THR A 711 -1.76 -24.53 -24.50
C THR A 711 -0.67 -23.82 -23.68
N ILE A 712 0.28 -24.59 -23.16
CA ILE A 712 1.55 -24.10 -22.61
C ILE A 712 2.61 -24.35 -23.68
N SER A 713 3.38 -23.35 -24.10
CA SER A 713 4.39 -23.50 -25.16
C SER A 713 5.70 -22.82 -24.82
N LEU A 714 6.80 -23.48 -25.16
CA LEU A 714 8.16 -22.95 -25.09
C LEU A 714 8.71 -22.79 -26.50
N THR A 715 9.10 -21.58 -26.89
CA THR A 715 9.57 -21.21 -28.23
C THR A 715 11.01 -20.71 -28.18
N ALA A 716 11.84 -21.08 -29.16
CA ALA A 716 13.14 -20.47 -29.44
C ALA A 716 12.92 -19.29 -30.40
N GLU A 717 13.49 -18.12 -30.11
CA GLU A 717 13.40 -16.94 -30.99
C GLU A 717 14.80 -16.38 -31.31
N GLY A 718 15.03 -16.14 -32.60
CA GLY A 718 16.24 -15.52 -33.13
C GLY A 718 17.44 -16.47 -33.12
N GLY A 719 17.21 -17.77 -33.31
CA GLY A 719 18.18 -18.84 -33.40
C GLY A 719 17.77 -20.08 -32.56
N ASP A 720 18.61 -21.10 -32.59
CA ASP A 720 18.39 -22.40 -31.94
C ASP A 720 18.77 -22.35 -30.45
N MET A 721 18.06 -23.10 -29.62
CA MET A 721 18.44 -23.33 -28.22
C MET A 721 18.33 -24.79 -27.82
N LYS A 722 19.09 -25.20 -26.80
CA LYS A 722 18.92 -26.52 -26.18
C LYS A 722 17.93 -26.41 -25.01
N VAL A 723 16.85 -27.15 -25.08
CA VAL A 723 15.94 -27.39 -23.96
C VAL A 723 16.51 -28.55 -23.15
N VAL A 724 17.13 -28.23 -22.01
CA VAL A 724 17.66 -29.24 -21.07
C VAL A 724 16.48 -29.95 -20.40
N SER A 725 15.51 -29.16 -19.90
CA SER A 725 14.25 -29.66 -19.32
C SER A 725 13.14 -28.62 -19.46
N PHE A 726 11.95 -29.08 -19.85
CA PHE A 726 10.72 -28.33 -19.81
C PHE A 726 9.65 -29.22 -19.20
N LYS A 727 9.19 -28.91 -17.98
CA LYS A 727 8.20 -29.70 -17.25
C LYS A 727 7.05 -28.82 -16.79
N ALA A 728 5.83 -29.25 -17.06
CA ALA A 728 4.61 -28.63 -16.55
C ALA A 728 3.88 -29.64 -15.66
N HIS A 729 3.74 -29.29 -14.38
CA HIS A 729 3.01 -30.07 -13.38
C HIS A 729 1.65 -29.41 -13.15
N GLU A 730 0.57 -30.16 -13.32
CA GLU A 730 -0.74 -29.75 -12.82
C GLU A 730 -0.69 -29.70 -11.29
N MET A 731 -1.34 -28.66 -10.69
CA MET A 731 -1.35 -28.46 -9.25
C MET A 731 -2.73 -28.77 -8.65
N LYS A 732 -2.73 -29.31 -7.44
CA LYS A 732 -3.94 -29.52 -6.61
C LYS A 732 -4.30 -28.25 -5.85
N SER A 733 -5.57 -28.11 -5.49
CA SER A 733 -6.02 -27.10 -4.54
C SER A 733 -5.62 -27.48 -3.12
N THR A 734 -5.26 -26.45 -2.32
CA THR A 734 -5.06 -26.60 -0.85
C THR A 734 -6.36 -26.56 -0.07
N TRP A 735 -7.43 -26.07 -0.69
CA TRP A 735 -8.74 -25.99 -0.04
C TRP A 735 -9.44 -27.33 -0.13
N LYS A 736 -9.89 -27.84 1.03
CA LYS A 736 -10.70 -29.06 1.05
C LYS A 736 -12.06 -28.75 0.39
N LYS A 737 -12.41 -29.51 -0.64
CA LYS A 737 -13.81 -29.52 -1.11
C LYS A 737 -14.67 -30.11 0.01
N LYS A 738 -15.64 -29.32 0.48
CA LYS A 738 -16.67 -29.78 1.41
C LYS A 738 -17.71 -30.61 0.69
#